data_2a40d731f38ae14504b5f45d90a34af6
#
_entry.id   2a40d731f38ae14504b5f45d90a34af6
#
_cell.length_a   1.000
_cell.length_b   1.000
_cell.length_c   1.000
_cell.angle_alpha   90.00
_cell.angle_beta   90.00
_cell.angle_gamma   90.00
#
_symmetry.space_group_name_H-M   'P 1'
#
loop_
_entity.id
_entity.type
_entity.pdbx_description
1 polymer ?
#
loop_
_entity_poly.entity_id
_entity_poly.type
_entity_poly.pdbx_seq_one_letter_code
_entity_poly.pdbx_strand_id
1 'polypeptide(L)'
;MLLKPSTCNGCPLFHPPFGTAYGYVPATGTGDNGVLIVLEAAGADEAAAGIPVVGKAGHYLFQQLKRAGIDRDGFRIHNALSCQPPGNKLAKMPFEADAIKHCAPNLDETIRGHKNHCDLRGLTPVILTLGRTAFKRVMGLDDKSAMMRSDYQCYVHYSEEYKSYVIAADHPSFLMRGKHDLVPVLQFAAQRALEIAKSGFTYDQPNYIEDPSSSTFRGWISGFEDALRNDPLNTFLSYDIETPYKSGRDEEAVAREDDDDYTILRCSFSYRPGEAISVRWDADKLALFEYLFGIECTLVGWNLAYDSPRVRNQVPIRGREVDAMLAWHVLNSALPKGLGFVTPFYAKTSRMWKHLSESRPAFYNAADSDMALRNFLGIKADLEKNKQWDTFESHVVQLNEALSYMSRQGVLRDEKLRKEAEVRLQTGLDEVEGEMARVIPDQAKTLKVFKKTPKDTTGLHQVEGKTKVRVCELCGEQSVKASHFKSIGKKRLKAGDTENPCHGYKAMKQEVTTTLWAKHEDFKISKTSLMRYQDAFRHQAVLSRRDPKVTFDENALKTLISKYPNDPLYPLIGRFREYQKLLSTYVGVEEGGKIRGGLPVGRDGRVHTTFSHNPSTLRLASQNPNLQNIPRPSGNPNALQNLIRNFFVAQEGHTFVARDFSGIEAVLVGYEARSPEYIRLAKMDVHSFYTAYALNSLDGRVSANDLPDLGWDDAKLAQRLGEIKKEFKSDRNELYKHLTHAINFGQGAKGAQEKIYKETDKIQPLKTISHVMGVYKELFPAIPKWQHDIQLQADREGYLRNAFGYVLRLNKIYSWKLEHGVWQKEPGEDAQRALAFKPQSNAAGIIKEAILRLYFNRFEEAGRYLRLQIHDEIFTETPLNYAERMDQILAEEMERPIPELPLPASWGMGSHLVILSEGKAGPSWGGMK
;
A
#
# COMPACT_ATOMS: atom_id res chain seq x y z
N MET A 1 -30.67 28.83 -13.49
CA MET A 1 -29.45 29.39 -12.88
C MET A 1 -29.82 30.73 -12.22
N LEU A 2 -29.42 30.91 -10.96
CA LEU A 2 -29.60 32.17 -10.24
C LEU A 2 -28.60 33.23 -10.69
N LEU A 3 -29.02 34.49 -10.70
CA LEU A 3 -28.18 35.66 -10.97
C LEU A 3 -27.21 35.84 -9.78
N LYS A 4 -25.97 36.17 -10.07
CA LYS A 4 -24.98 36.51 -9.04
C LYS A 4 -25.29 37.87 -8.42
N PRO A 5 -25.17 38.01 -7.09
CA PRO A 5 -25.42 39.29 -6.43
C PRO A 5 -24.40 40.37 -6.86
N SER A 6 -24.74 41.64 -6.68
CA SER A 6 -23.88 42.75 -7.05
C SER A 6 -22.55 42.78 -6.33
N THR A 7 -22.45 42.12 -5.16
CA THR A 7 -21.21 41.91 -4.41
C THR A 7 -20.17 41.07 -5.18
N CYS A 8 -20.57 40.33 -6.21
CA CYS A 8 -19.67 39.58 -7.09
C CYS A 8 -19.03 40.43 -8.19
N ASN A 9 -19.39 41.70 -8.36
CA ASN A 9 -18.75 42.60 -9.32
C ASN A 9 -17.25 42.71 -8.99
N GLY A 10 -16.40 42.53 -10.01
CA GLY A 10 -14.92 42.47 -9.83
C GLY A 10 -14.38 41.08 -9.52
N CYS A 11 -15.21 40.07 -9.26
CA CYS A 11 -14.77 38.69 -9.10
C CYS A 11 -14.32 38.10 -10.45
N PRO A 12 -13.19 37.38 -10.52
CA PRO A 12 -12.71 36.75 -11.78
C PRO A 12 -13.73 35.80 -12.41
N LEU A 13 -14.67 35.25 -11.63
CA LEU A 13 -15.71 34.33 -12.09
C LEU A 13 -17.02 35.03 -12.46
N PHE A 14 -17.08 36.38 -12.48
CA PHE A 14 -18.28 37.12 -12.84
C PHE A 14 -18.38 37.37 -14.34
N HIS A 15 -17.24 37.57 -15.01
CA HIS A 15 -17.15 37.86 -16.44
C HIS A 15 -16.27 36.87 -17.20
N PRO A 16 -16.46 36.72 -18.55
CA PRO A 16 -15.50 35.97 -19.37
C PRO A 16 -14.05 36.48 -19.19
N PRO A 17 -13.01 35.62 -19.34
CA PRO A 17 -13.09 34.26 -19.83
C PRO A 17 -13.42 33.20 -18.78
N PHE A 18 -13.44 33.53 -17.48
CA PHE A 18 -13.53 32.53 -16.41
C PHE A 18 -14.97 32.31 -15.88
N GLY A 19 -15.90 33.21 -16.13
CA GLY A 19 -17.23 33.11 -15.56
C GLY A 19 -18.37 33.77 -16.35
N THR A 20 -19.52 33.76 -15.73
CA THR A 20 -20.76 34.43 -16.22
C THR A 20 -21.48 35.09 -15.06
N ALA A 21 -22.43 35.99 -15.36
CA ALA A 21 -23.27 36.63 -14.32
C ALA A 21 -24.26 35.66 -13.65
N TYR A 22 -24.38 34.42 -14.12
CA TYR A 22 -25.32 33.41 -13.60
C TYR A 22 -24.57 32.25 -12.90
N GLY A 23 -25.35 31.40 -12.20
CA GLY A 23 -24.82 30.19 -11.56
C GLY A 23 -24.47 30.38 -10.10
N TYR A 24 -25.02 31.41 -9.43
CA TYR A 24 -24.89 31.58 -7.99
C TYR A 24 -25.64 30.46 -7.22
N VAL A 25 -24.97 29.91 -6.21
CA VAL A 25 -25.50 28.85 -5.35
C VAL A 25 -25.46 29.33 -3.90
N PRO A 26 -26.61 29.78 -3.35
CA PRO A 26 -26.70 30.24 -1.96
C PRO A 26 -26.61 29.09 -0.96
N ALA A 27 -26.45 29.44 0.33
CA ALA A 27 -26.59 28.49 1.41
C ALA A 27 -28.00 27.88 1.47
N THR A 28 -28.11 26.61 1.87
CA THR A 28 -29.40 25.92 2.05
C THR A 28 -29.43 25.13 3.36
N GLY A 29 -30.64 24.71 3.76
CA GLY A 29 -30.86 23.94 4.98
C GLY A 29 -30.98 24.82 6.23
N THR A 30 -31.53 24.23 7.30
CA THR A 30 -31.90 24.97 8.52
C THR A 30 -30.74 25.19 9.48
N GLY A 31 -29.88 24.20 9.64
CA GLY A 31 -28.83 24.17 10.66
C GLY A 31 -29.32 23.73 12.04
N ASP A 32 -30.50 23.13 12.11
CA ASP A 32 -31.16 22.75 13.36
C ASP A 32 -30.42 21.69 14.17
N ASN A 33 -29.52 20.93 13.53
CA ASN A 33 -28.63 19.98 14.18
C ASN A 33 -27.31 20.60 14.70
N GLY A 34 -27.12 21.92 14.56
CA GLY A 34 -25.92 22.65 14.99
C GLY A 34 -24.69 22.52 14.09
N VAL A 35 -24.84 21.91 12.90
CA VAL A 35 -23.69 21.68 11.99
C VAL A 35 -23.91 22.40 10.66
N LEU A 36 -22.91 23.22 10.27
CA LEU A 36 -22.77 23.80 8.95
C LEU A 36 -21.76 22.99 8.14
N ILE A 37 -22.16 22.40 7.02
CA ILE A 37 -21.26 21.77 6.06
C ILE A 37 -20.75 22.80 5.07
N VAL A 38 -19.42 22.95 4.95
CA VAL A 38 -18.78 23.83 3.97
C VAL A 38 -17.97 22.98 2.98
N LEU A 39 -18.32 23.06 1.69
CA LEU A 39 -17.59 22.40 0.58
C LEU A 39 -16.69 23.39 -0.16
N GLU A 40 -15.98 22.92 -1.18
CA GLU A 40 -14.97 23.77 -1.87
C GLU A 40 -15.64 24.75 -2.86
N ALA A 41 -16.43 24.26 -3.81
CA ALA A 41 -17.09 25.07 -4.82
C ALA A 41 -18.32 24.36 -5.39
N ALA A 42 -19.28 25.12 -5.93
CA ALA A 42 -20.42 24.54 -6.60
C ALA A 42 -20.02 23.82 -7.90
N GLY A 43 -20.65 22.69 -8.18
CA GLY A 43 -20.53 21.97 -9.43
C GLY A 43 -21.53 22.48 -10.51
N ALA A 44 -21.49 21.85 -11.69
CA ALA A 44 -22.37 22.23 -12.81
C ALA A 44 -23.86 22.03 -12.47
N ASP A 45 -24.19 20.88 -11.86
CA ASP A 45 -25.56 20.55 -11.49
C ASP A 45 -26.10 21.51 -10.42
N GLU A 46 -25.25 21.88 -9.44
CA GLU A 46 -25.55 22.84 -8.40
C GLU A 46 -25.74 24.25 -8.97
N ALA A 47 -24.88 24.69 -9.89
CA ALA A 47 -24.98 25.98 -10.54
C ALA A 47 -26.24 26.07 -11.40
N ALA A 48 -26.66 24.98 -12.04
CA ALA A 48 -27.92 24.91 -12.81
C ALA A 48 -29.15 24.97 -11.89
N ALA A 49 -29.13 24.24 -10.78
CA ALA A 49 -30.25 24.15 -9.84
C ALA A 49 -30.33 25.34 -8.85
N GLY A 50 -29.21 26.02 -8.58
CA GLY A 50 -29.13 27.03 -7.53
C GLY A 50 -29.16 26.44 -6.11
N ILE A 51 -28.86 25.15 -5.95
CA ILE A 51 -28.92 24.41 -4.70
C ILE A 51 -27.60 23.63 -4.52
N PRO A 52 -26.92 23.72 -3.36
CA PRO A 52 -25.68 22.99 -3.12
C PRO A 52 -25.94 21.48 -2.93
N VAL A 53 -24.95 20.65 -3.27
CA VAL A 53 -24.91 19.19 -3.06
C VAL A 53 -26.07 18.43 -3.73
N VAL A 54 -26.47 18.83 -4.91
CA VAL A 54 -27.47 18.12 -5.76
C VAL A 54 -26.80 17.34 -6.90
N GLY A 55 -25.51 17.56 -7.16
CA GLY A 55 -24.75 16.83 -8.14
C GLY A 55 -24.26 15.46 -7.62
N LYS A 56 -23.48 14.74 -8.45
CA LYS A 56 -22.98 13.39 -8.14
C LYS A 56 -22.24 13.30 -6.79
N ALA A 57 -21.39 14.27 -6.47
CA ALA A 57 -20.65 14.32 -5.21
C ALA A 57 -21.57 14.51 -4.00
N GLY A 58 -22.63 15.31 -4.14
CA GLY A 58 -23.64 15.53 -3.12
C GLY A 58 -24.49 14.29 -2.83
N HIS A 59 -24.96 13.62 -3.88
CA HIS A 59 -25.68 12.36 -3.73
C HIS A 59 -24.81 11.30 -3.04
N TYR A 60 -23.53 11.18 -3.45
CA TYR A 60 -22.60 10.27 -2.82
C TYR A 60 -22.40 10.61 -1.32
N LEU A 61 -22.18 11.88 -0.99
CA LEU A 61 -22.04 12.34 0.39
C LEU A 61 -23.19 11.83 1.27
N PHE A 62 -24.43 12.19 0.91
CA PHE A 62 -25.57 11.83 1.75
C PHE A 62 -25.94 10.35 1.70
N GLN A 63 -25.62 9.63 0.64
CA GLN A 63 -25.71 8.17 0.61
C GLN A 63 -24.77 7.55 1.66
N GLN A 64 -23.51 8.03 1.76
CA GLN A 64 -22.58 7.51 2.74
C GLN A 64 -22.94 7.91 4.18
N LEU A 65 -23.42 9.13 4.39
CA LEU A 65 -23.89 9.57 5.71
C LEU A 65 -25.14 8.79 6.16
N LYS A 66 -26.06 8.53 5.26
CA LYS A 66 -27.27 7.71 5.55
C LYS A 66 -26.93 6.29 5.97
N ARG A 67 -25.88 5.67 5.41
CA ARG A 67 -25.33 4.36 5.85
C ARG A 67 -24.84 4.40 7.30
N ALA A 68 -24.43 5.56 7.79
CA ALA A 68 -24.03 5.79 9.19
C ALA A 68 -25.20 6.28 10.06
N GLY A 69 -26.43 6.25 9.57
CA GLY A 69 -27.61 6.71 10.29
C GLY A 69 -27.77 8.24 10.36
N ILE A 70 -27.07 8.98 9.49
CA ILE A 70 -27.09 10.44 9.43
C ILE A 70 -27.90 10.89 8.23
N ASP A 71 -29.03 11.52 8.48
CA ASP A 71 -29.90 12.10 7.44
C ASP A 71 -29.40 13.48 7.00
N ARG A 72 -29.83 13.92 5.81
CA ARG A 72 -29.52 15.25 5.27
C ARG A 72 -30.18 16.40 6.05
N ASP A 73 -31.33 16.13 6.62
CA ASP A 73 -32.14 17.13 7.28
C ASP A 73 -31.46 17.68 8.54
N GLY A 74 -31.62 18.95 8.78
CA GLY A 74 -31.03 19.65 9.89
C GLY A 74 -29.62 20.23 9.64
N PHE A 75 -28.91 19.84 8.60
CA PHE A 75 -27.66 20.53 8.23
C PHE A 75 -27.93 21.87 7.54
N ARG A 76 -27.09 22.85 7.81
CA ARG A 76 -26.88 23.99 6.94
C ARG A 76 -25.75 23.69 5.98
N ILE A 77 -25.85 24.09 4.70
CA ILE A 77 -24.86 23.69 3.68
C ILE A 77 -24.48 24.91 2.86
N HIS A 78 -23.19 25.15 2.66
CA HIS A 78 -22.65 26.20 1.80
C HIS A 78 -21.35 25.75 1.11
N ASN A 79 -20.85 26.54 0.16
CA ASN A 79 -19.54 26.36 -0.46
C ASN A 79 -18.61 27.52 -0.11
N ALA A 80 -17.30 27.28 -0.06
CA ALA A 80 -16.30 28.34 0.06
C ALA A 80 -16.33 29.28 -1.18
N LEU A 81 -16.69 28.72 -2.34
CA LEU A 81 -16.94 29.44 -3.57
C LEU A 81 -18.35 29.13 -4.07
N SER A 82 -19.24 30.11 -4.05
CA SER A 82 -20.68 29.96 -4.34
C SER A 82 -20.99 29.81 -5.85
N CYS A 83 -20.02 29.64 -6.72
CA CYS A 83 -20.23 29.47 -8.16
C CYS A 83 -19.34 28.35 -8.72
N GLN A 84 -19.75 27.82 -9.87
CA GLN A 84 -19.01 26.80 -10.59
C GLN A 84 -17.70 27.37 -11.17
N PRO A 85 -16.51 26.84 -10.85
CA PRO A 85 -15.29 27.15 -11.57
C PRO A 85 -15.27 26.50 -12.95
N PRO A 86 -14.58 27.09 -13.97
CA PRO A 86 -14.50 26.52 -15.30
C PRO A 86 -14.04 25.06 -15.31
N GLY A 87 -14.80 24.20 -15.98
CA GLY A 87 -14.52 22.78 -16.05
C GLY A 87 -14.51 22.04 -14.69
N ASN A 88 -15.18 22.58 -13.67
CA ASN A 88 -15.16 22.08 -12.29
C ASN A 88 -13.73 21.98 -11.70
N LYS A 89 -12.81 22.86 -12.13
CA LYS A 89 -11.44 22.91 -11.63
C LYS A 89 -11.21 24.22 -10.88
N LEU A 90 -10.98 24.14 -9.56
CA LEU A 90 -10.65 25.27 -8.70
C LEU A 90 -9.17 25.27 -8.33
N ALA A 91 -8.70 24.18 -7.77
CA ALA A 91 -7.35 24.06 -7.19
C ALA A 91 -6.24 24.34 -8.22
N LYS A 92 -5.30 25.22 -7.83
CA LYS A 92 -4.14 25.67 -8.63
C LYS A 92 -4.51 26.49 -9.89
N MET A 93 -5.76 26.97 -9.97
CA MET A 93 -6.14 27.87 -11.07
C MET A 93 -5.73 29.32 -10.76
N PRO A 94 -5.37 30.14 -11.76
CA PRO A 94 -4.91 31.51 -11.55
C PRO A 94 -5.90 32.43 -10.80
N PHE A 95 -7.18 32.11 -10.88
CA PHE A 95 -8.28 32.87 -10.27
C PHE A 95 -8.67 32.34 -8.86
N GLU A 96 -8.10 31.25 -8.37
CA GLU A 96 -8.55 30.55 -7.15
C GLU A 96 -8.56 31.50 -5.94
N ALA A 97 -7.43 32.13 -5.64
CA ALA A 97 -7.28 33.01 -4.46
C ALA A 97 -8.22 34.22 -4.52
N ASP A 98 -8.27 34.92 -5.68
CA ASP A 98 -9.09 36.12 -5.85
C ASP A 98 -10.58 35.80 -5.82
N ALA A 99 -11.00 34.67 -6.44
CA ALA A 99 -12.39 34.23 -6.43
C ALA A 99 -12.87 33.89 -5.02
N ILE A 100 -12.06 33.15 -4.24
CA ILE A 100 -12.36 32.81 -2.84
C ILE A 100 -12.43 34.07 -1.99
N LYS A 101 -11.52 35.02 -2.16
CA LYS A 101 -11.52 36.30 -1.45
C LYS A 101 -12.76 37.11 -1.73
N HIS A 102 -13.21 37.22 -2.98
CA HIS A 102 -14.46 37.91 -3.35
C HIS A 102 -15.70 37.20 -2.80
N CYS A 103 -15.68 35.87 -2.70
CA CYS A 103 -16.81 35.08 -2.18
C CYS A 103 -16.82 35.02 -0.64
N ALA A 104 -15.77 35.45 0.04
CA ALA A 104 -15.62 35.39 1.49
C ALA A 104 -16.79 36.02 2.26
N PRO A 105 -17.30 37.23 1.94
CA PRO A 105 -18.40 37.84 2.68
C PRO A 105 -19.67 36.99 2.73
N ASN A 106 -19.97 36.25 1.63
CA ASN A 106 -21.16 35.39 1.56
C ASN A 106 -21.07 34.19 2.52
N LEU A 107 -19.90 33.59 2.62
CA LEU A 107 -19.63 32.50 3.56
C LEU A 107 -19.60 33.00 5.00
N ASP A 108 -18.98 34.17 5.26
CA ASP A 108 -18.87 34.76 6.59
C ASP A 108 -20.24 35.10 7.16
N GLU A 109 -21.13 35.66 6.34
CA GLU A 109 -22.51 35.89 6.71
C GLU A 109 -23.25 34.58 7.08
N THR A 110 -23.06 33.57 6.26
CA THR A 110 -23.66 32.24 6.52
C THR A 110 -23.16 31.64 7.83
N ILE A 111 -21.86 31.72 8.11
CA ILE A 111 -21.27 31.18 9.34
C ILE A 111 -21.77 31.93 10.57
N ARG A 112 -21.78 33.29 10.53
CA ARG A 112 -22.30 34.11 11.64
C ARG A 112 -23.79 33.88 11.86
N GLY A 113 -24.55 33.75 10.77
CA GLY A 113 -26.00 33.44 10.87
C GLY A 113 -26.22 32.03 11.44
N HIS A 114 -25.41 31.07 11.11
CA HIS A 114 -25.47 29.71 11.66
C HIS A 114 -25.12 29.73 13.14
N LYS A 115 -24.07 30.46 13.56
CA LYS A 115 -23.70 30.61 14.97
C LYS A 115 -24.84 31.20 15.76
N ASN A 116 -25.42 32.32 15.34
CA ASN A 116 -26.53 32.94 16.00
C ASN A 116 -27.75 32.01 16.13
N HIS A 117 -28.00 31.19 15.07
CA HIS A 117 -29.07 30.17 15.09
C HIS A 117 -28.82 29.10 16.16
N CYS A 118 -27.57 28.65 16.30
CA CYS A 118 -27.13 27.69 17.31
C CYS A 118 -27.27 28.28 18.72
N ASP A 119 -26.82 29.53 18.95
CA ASP A 119 -26.89 30.19 20.24
C ASP A 119 -28.36 30.30 20.75
N LEU A 120 -29.30 30.63 19.85
CA LEU A 120 -30.72 30.71 20.16
C LEU A 120 -31.33 29.35 20.55
N ARG A 121 -30.72 28.24 20.15
CA ARG A 121 -31.19 26.88 20.43
C ARG A 121 -30.40 26.17 21.51
N GLY A 122 -29.42 26.82 22.10
CA GLY A 122 -28.50 26.20 23.08
C GLY A 122 -27.59 25.11 22.52
N LEU A 123 -27.30 25.21 21.20
CA LEU A 123 -26.39 24.28 20.51
C LEU A 123 -24.98 24.87 20.39
N THR A 124 -23.98 24.02 20.38
CA THR A 124 -22.60 24.42 20.07
C THR A 124 -22.41 24.52 18.57
N PRO A 125 -22.00 25.67 18.00
CA PRO A 125 -21.83 25.82 16.58
C PRO A 125 -20.61 25.01 16.06
N VAL A 126 -20.84 24.14 15.07
CA VAL A 126 -19.80 23.31 14.44
C VAL A 126 -19.79 23.50 12.93
N ILE A 127 -18.62 23.62 12.35
CA ILE A 127 -18.39 23.70 10.92
C ILE A 127 -17.69 22.42 10.45
N LEU A 128 -18.34 21.60 9.64
CA LEU A 128 -17.75 20.43 8.99
C LEU A 128 -17.26 20.86 7.61
N THR A 129 -15.93 20.97 7.44
CA THR A 129 -15.32 21.35 6.17
C THR A 129 -14.98 20.12 5.35
N LEU A 130 -15.44 20.06 4.10
CA LEU A 130 -15.22 18.98 3.17
C LEU A 130 -14.26 19.44 2.06
N GLY A 131 -13.00 19.04 2.21
CA GLY A 131 -11.91 19.38 1.32
C GLY A 131 -11.00 20.51 1.81
N ARG A 132 -9.83 20.57 1.20
CA ARG A 132 -8.72 21.46 1.62
C ARG A 132 -9.08 22.95 1.50
N THR A 133 -9.70 23.34 0.39
CA THR A 133 -10.06 24.75 0.14
C THR A 133 -11.06 25.26 1.17
N ALA A 134 -12.07 24.47 1.50
CA ALA A 134 -13.05 24.79 2.53
C ALA A 134 -12.39 24.98 3.90
N PHE A 135 -11.54 24.04 4.32
CA PHE A 135 -10.86 24.08 5.60
C PHE A 135 -9.96 25.32 5.74
N LYS A 136 -9.10 25.55 4.74
CA LYS A 136 -8.22 26.72 4.71
C LYS A 136 -8.97 28.02 4.81
N ARG A 137 -10.06 28.14 4.04
CA ARG A 137 -10.89 29.34 4.05
C ARG A 137 -11.51 29.62 5.43
N VAL A 138 -12.02 28.57 6.09
CA VAL A 138 -12.64 28.71 7.41
C VAL A 138 -11.61 28.95 8.51
N MET A 139 -10.42 28.38 8.41
CA MET A 139 -9.36 28.53 9.41
C MET A 139 -8.38 29.69 9.14
N GLY A 140 -8.51 30.40 8.01
CA GLY A 140 -7.61 31.49 7.66
C GLY A 140 -6.16 31.06 7.37
N LEU A 141 -5.95 29.81 6.90
CA LEU A 141 -4.63 29.26 6.66
C LEU A 141 -4.11 29.63 5.24
N ASP A 142 -2.81 29.93 5.17
CA ASP A 142 -2.15 30.18 3.88
C ASP A 142 -1.88 28.89 3.06
N ASP A 143 -1.40 29.05 1.81
CA ASP A 143 -1.24 27.93 0.90
C ASP A 143 -0.11 26.95 1.24
N LYS A 144 0.85 27.34 2.06
CA LYS A 144 2.05 26.54 2.33
C LYS A 144 1.86 25.62 3.55
N SER A 145 0.98 25.97 4.46
CA SER A 145 0.90 25.37 5.82
C SER A 145 -0.02 24.16 5.98
N ALA A 146 -0.84 23.79 4.99
CA ALA A 146 -1.87 22.77 5.22
C ALA A 146 -1.73 21.52 4.39
N MET A 147 -1.09 20.50 4.94
CA MET A 147 -1.19 19.10 4.49
C MET A 147 -2.36 18.44 5.22
N MET A 148 -3.55 18.47 4.60
CA MET A 148 -4.84 18.06 5.23
C MET A 148 -4.81 16.70 5.95
N ARG A 149 -4.13 15.70 5.36
CA ARG A 149 -4.21 14.33 5.87
C ARG A 149 -3.34 14.06 7.09
N SER A 150 -2.17 14.66 7.13
CA SER A 150 -1.22 14.41 8.21
C SER A 150 -1.52 15.23 9.45
N ASP A 151 -2.07 16.45 9.28
CA ASP A 151 -2.01 17.41 10.36
C ASP A 151 -3.39 17.80 10.91
N TYR A 152 -4.46 17.68 10.12
CA TYR A 152 -5.74 18.31 10.46
C TYR A 152 -6.99 17.44 10.33
N GLN A 153 -6.92 16.31 9.61
CA GLN A 153 -8.10 15.49 9.31
C GLN A 153 -8.72 14.89 10.59
N CYS A 154 -10.00 15.09 10.78
CA CYS A 154 -10.79 14.65 11.94
C CYS A 154 -10.40 15.23 13.30
N TYR A 155 -9.34 16.02 13.40
CA TYR A 155 -9.08 16.82 14.59
C TYR A 155 -10.14 17.89 14.78
N VAL A 156 -10.41 18.24 16.03
CA VAL A 156 -11.34 19.30 16.39
C VAL A 156 -10.56 20.59 16.56
N HIS A 157 -10.77 21.54 15.65
CA HIS A 157 -10.16 22.87 15.69
C HIS A 157 -11.14 23.87 16.28
N TYR A 158 -10.66 24.99 16.76
CA TYR A 158 -11.50 26.10 17.16
C TYR A 158 -11.13 27.35 16.36
N SER A 159 -12.14 27.95 15.70
CA SER A 159 -11.97 29.22 15.00
C SER A 159 -12.31 30.36 15.94
N GLU A 160 -11.31 31.17 16.31
CA GLU A 160 -11.50 32.37 17.12
C GLU A 160 -12.31 33.44 16.39
N GLU A 161 -12.18 33.52 15.06
CA GLU A 161 -12.94 34.46 14.23
C GLU A 161 -14.44 34.16 14.26
N TYR A 162 -14.81 32.90 14.10
CA TYR A 162 -16.22 32.49 14.01
C TYR A 162 -16.79 31.97 15.33
N LYS A 163 -15.98 31.87 16.38
CA LYS A 163 -16.36 31.28 17.68
C LYS A 163 -17.08 29.93 17.50
N SER A 164 -16.51 29.06 16.67
CA SER A 164 -17.10 27.79 16.26
C SER A 164 -16.04 26.70 16.22
N TYR A 165 -16.42 25.47 16.53
CA TYR A 165 -15.56 24.31 16.30
C TYR A 165 -15.55 23.95 14.82
N VAL A 166 -14.38 23.48 14.34
CA VAL A 166 -14.15 23.14 12.92
C VAL A 166 -13.57 21.75 12.84
N ILE A 167 -14.20 20.90 12.03
CA ILE A 167 -13.69 19.54 11.73
C ILE A 167 -13.43 19.43 10.24
N ALA A 168 -12.27 18.91 9.86
CA ALA A 168 -11.88 18.70 8.47
C ALA A 168 -12.07 17.25 8.04
N ALA A 169 -12.64 17.03 6.86
CA ALA A 169 -12.71 15.72 6.20
C ALA A 169 -12.47 15.83 4.70
N ASP A 170 -12.21 14.68 4.05
CA ASP A 170 -11.99 14.62 2.61
C ASP A 170 -13.26 15.02 1.83
N HIS A 171 -13.04 15.70 0.70
CA HIS A 171 -14.15 16.06 -0.20
C HIS A 171 -14.77 14.81 -0.85
N PRO A 172 -16.09 14.67 -0.96
CA PRO A 172 -16.75 13.49 -1.53
C PRO A 172 -16.24 13.09 -2.92
N SER A 173 -15.96 14.07 -3.79
CA SER A 173 -15.39 13.79 -5.13
C SER A 173 -14.00 13.16 -5.09
N PHE A 174 -13.21 13.38 -4.01
CA PHE A 174 -11.94 12.71 -3.82
C PHE A 174 -12.15 11.23 -3.44
N LEU A 175 -13.10 10.95 -2.56
CA LEU A 175 -13.47 9.59 -2.17
C LEU A 175 -13.96 8.78 -3.39
N MET A 176 -14.77 9.40 -4.25
CA MET A 176 -15.26 8.77 -5.48
C MET A 176 -14.16 8.37 -6.47
N ARG A 177 -12.98 9.02 -6.45
CA ARG A 177 -11.84 8.73 -7.33
C ARG A 177 -10.91 7.64 -6.80
N GLY A 178 -11.47 6.54 -6.29
CA GLY A 178 -10.70 5.36 -5.83
C GLY A 178 -10.15 5.49 -4.41
N LYS A 179 -10.79 6.31 -3.56
CA LYS A 179 -10.45 6.45 -2.13
C LYS A 179 -11.62 6.09 -1.21
N HIS A 180 -12.40 5.08 -1.63
CA HIS A 180 -13.60 4.64 -0.89
C HIS A 180 -13.27 4.08 0.48
N ASP A 181 -12.06 3.57 0.68
CA ASP A 181 -11.59 3.07 1.97
C ASP A 181 -11.64 4.16 3.06
N LEU A 182 -11.59 5.46 2.69
CA LEU A 182 -11.68 6.59 3.61
C LEU A 182 -13.13 7.04 3.94
N VAL A 183 -14.15 6.36 3.42
CA VAL A 183 -15.55 6.67 3.76
C VAL A 183 -15.82 6.63 5.27
N PRO A 184 -15.33 5.65 6.05
CA PRO A 184 -15.51 5.64 7.50
C PRO A 184 -14.96 6.90 8.20
N VAL A 185 -13.93 7.53 7.65
CA VAL A 185 -13.34 8.77 8.18
C VAL A 185 -14.30 9.94 8.01
N LEU A 186 -14.96 10.05 6.85
CA LEU A 186 -16.00 11.04 6.60
C LEU A 186 -17.21 10.84 7.53
N GLN A 187 -17.64 9.59 7.71
CA GLN A 187 -18.76 9.24 8.60
C GLN A 187 -18.43 9.60 10.05
N PHE A 188 -17.23 9.27 10.53
CA PHE A 188 -16.75 9.63 11.84
C PHE A 188 -16.72 11.16 12.06
N ALA A 189 -16.17 11.91 11.08
CA ALA A 189 -16.12 13.37 11.18
C ALA A 189 -17.52 13.99 11.29
N ALA A 190 -18.49 13.48 10.55
CA ALA A 190 -19.88 13.96 10.60
C ALA A 190 -20.56 13.58 11.93
N GLN A 191 -20.38 12.34 12.42
CA GLN A 191 -20.90 11.92 13.73
C GLN A 191 -20.32 12.77 14.86
N ARG A 192 -19.02 12.99 14.87
CA ARG A 192 -18.32 13.83 15.85
C ARG A 192 -18.81 15.29 15.79
N ALA A 193 -19.05 15.83 14.60
CA ALA A 193 -19.62 17.16 14.45
C ALA A 193 -21.00 17.28 15.13
N LEU A 194 -21.86 16.29 14.93
CA LEU A 194 -23.18 16.23 15.55
C LEU A 194 -23.13 16.05 17.08
N GLU A 195 -22.21 15.22 17.56
CA GLU A 195 -21.99 15.02 18.98
C GLU A 195 -21.52 16.32 19.66
N ILE A 196 -20.54 17.02 19.06
CA ILE A 196 -20.04 18.30 19.58
C ILE A 196 -21.12 19.36 19.54
N ALA A 197 -21.92 19.43 18.47
CA ALA A 197 -23.02 20.39 18.38
C ALA A 197 -24.02 20.22 19.51
N LYS A 198 -24.28 18.99 19.95
CA LYS A 198 -25.21 18.66 21.05
C LYS A 198 -24.59 18.80 22.42
N SER A 199 -23.33 18.44 22.64
CA SER A 199 -22.74 18.24 23.96
C SER A 199 -21.57 19.16 24.28
N GLY A 200 -21.13 19.98 23.30
CA GLY A 200 -19.89 20.76 23.42
C GLY A 200 -18.63 19.93 23.28
N PHE A 201 -17.46 20.57 23.45
CA PHE A 201 -16.17 19.92 23.34
C PHE A 201 -15.16 20.53 24.31
N THR A 202 -14.39 19.66 24.97
CA THR A 202 -13.28 20.05 25.83
C THR A 202 -12.05 19.30 25.41
N TYR A 203 -10.94 20.02 25.20
CA TYR A 203 -9.66 19.43 24.86
C TYR A 203 -9.04 18.69 26.03
N ASP A 204 -8.39 17.59 25.76
CA ASP A 204 -7.55 16.91 26.74
C ASP A 204 -6.40 17.82 27.17
N GLN A 205 -6.08 17.81 28.45
CA GLN A 205 -5.00 18.61 29.03
C GLN A 205 -3.83 17.67 29.34
N PRO A 206 -2.73 17.70 28.57
CA PRO A 206 -1.58 16.84 28.82
C PRO A 206 -0.79 17.35 30.06
N ASN A 207 -0.36 16.39 30.90
CA ASN A 207 0.54 16.59 32.03
C ASN A 207 1.82 15.79 31.80
N TYR A 208 2.77 16.36 31.07
CA TYR A 208 3.99 15.67 30.68
C TYR A 208 5.19 16.15 31.49
N ILE A 209 5.99 15.19 31.95
CA ILE A 209 7.27 15.45 32.62
C ILE A 209 8.39 15.39 31.56
N GLU A 210 8.98 16.54 31.26
CA GLU A 210 10.03 16.71 30.27
C GLU A 210 11.43 16.68 30.94
N ASP A 211 12.36 15.87 30.45
CA ASP A 211 13.76 15.78 30.92
C ASP A 211 13.92 15.65 32.44
N PRO A 212 13.29 14.66 33.11
CA PRO A 212 13.32 14.50 34.55
C PRO A 212 14.73 14.19 35.10
N SER A 213 14.96 14.53 36.35
CA SER A 213 16.09 14.00 37.10
C SER A 213 15.93 12.48 37.33
N SER A 214 17.03 11.78 37.66
CA SER A 214 17.00 10.34 37.98
C SER A 214 16.11 10.04 39.19
N SER A 215 16.01 10.97 40.15
CA SER A 215 15.11 10.84 41.31
C SER A 215 13.63 11.00 40.93
N THR A 216 13.30 11.96 40.08
CA THR A 216 11.93 12.15 39.54
C THR A 216 11.50 10.95 38.71
N PHE A 217 12.41 10.42 37.87
CA PHE A 217 12.13 9.24 37.07
C PHE A 217 11.91 7.99 37.93
N ARG A 218 12.71 7.79 38.97
CA ARG A 218 12.50 6.70 39.95
C ARG A 218 11.14 6.84 40.69
N GLY A 219 10.75 8.04 41.10
CA GLY A 219 9.45 8.27 41.71
C GLY A 219 8.29 7.97 40.77
N TRP A 220 8.44 8.29 39.46
CA TRP A 220 7.45 7.98 38.46
C TRP A 220 7.33 6.43 38.21
N ILE A 221 8.47 5.71 38.19
CA ILE A 221 8.49 4.23 38.13
C ILE A 221 7.72 3.65 39.33
N SER A 222 7.96 4.13 40.54
CA SER A 222 7.23 3.66 41.73
C SER A 222 5.72 3.88 41.62
N GLY A 223 5.29 5.01 41.05
CA GLY A 223 3.89 5.26 40.77
C GLY A 223 3.27 4.31 39.75
N PHE A 224 4.06 3.90 38.74
CA PHE A 224 3.66 2.86 37.79
C PHE A 224 3.54 1.49 38.45
N GLU A 225 4.51 1.09 39.29
CA GLU A 225 4.47 -0.17 40.03
C GLU A 225 3.25 -0.24 40.97
N ASP A 226 2.90 0.88 41.64
CA ASP A 226 1.70 0.96 42.47
C ASP A 226 0.43 0.77 41.64
N ALA A 227 0.35 1.40 40.45
CA ALA A 227 -0.77 1.21 39.54
C ALA A 227 -0.88 -0.24 39.06
N LEU A 228 0.24 -0.84 38.69
CA LEU A 228 0.31 -2.23 38.21
C LEU A 228 -0.09 -3.23 39.31
N ARG A 229 0.32 -3.02 40.55
CA ARG A 229 -0.10 -3.84 41.70
C ARG A 229 -1.59 -3.77 41.98
N ASN A 230 -2.17 -2.58 41.81
CA ASN A 230 -3.59 -2.35 42.09
C ASN A 230 -4.49 -2.90 40.97
N ASP A 231 -4.08 -2.82 39.72
CA ASP A 231 -4.84 -3.34 38.58
C ASP A 231 -3.91 -3.91 37.49
N PRO A 232 -3.39 -5.14 37.67
CA PRO A 232 -2.41 -5.72 36.75
C PRO A 232 -2.97 -6.06 35.39
N LEU A 233 -4.31 -6.24 35.27
CA LEU A 233 -4.94 -6.61 33.99
C LEU A 233 -5.22 -5.40 33.07
N ASN A 234 -5.40 -4.22 33.66
CA ASN A 234 -5.72 -3.01 32.91
C ASN A 234 -4.64 -1.92 32.97
N THR A 235 -3.51 -2.20 33.64
CA THR A 235 -2.36 -1.30 33.64
C THR A 235 -1.39 -1.69 32.54
N PHE A 236 -1.24 -0.81 31.55
CA PHE A 236 -0.35 -0.97 30.42
C PHE A 236 0.74 0.10 30.50
N LEU A 237 1.97 -0.24 30.10
CA LEU A 237 3.05 0.70 29.97
C LEU A 237 3.32 0.99 28.50
N SER A 238 2.89 2.14 28.02
CA SER A 238 3.25 2.57 26.66
C SER A 238 4.64 3.16 26.64
N TYR A 239 5.41 2.89 25.56
CA TYR A 239 6.72 3.51 25.35
C TYR A 239 6.93 3.86 23.87
N ASP A 240 7.83 4.84 23.66
CA ASP A 240 8.26 5.34 22.36
C ASP A 240 9.70 5.86 22.46
N ILE A 241 10.52 5.68 21.41
CA ILE A 241 11.90 6.16 21.38
C ILE A 241 12.15 7.17 20.27
N GLU A 242 13.08 8.10 20.51
CA GLU A 242 13.62 9.01 19.52
C GLU A 242 15.05 8.66 19.17
N THR A 243 15.35 8.67 17.88
CA THR A 243 16.67 8.36 17.32
C THR A 243 17.24 9.53 16.54
N PRO A 244 18.56 9.59 16.27
CA PRO A 244 19.13 10.65 15.44
C PRO A 244 18.50 10.72 14.06
N TYR A 245 18.15 11.94 13.62
CA TYR A 245 17.57 12.16 12.30
C TYR A 245 18.56 11.79 11.19
N LYS A 246 18.14 10.92 10.28
CA LYS A 246 18.87 10.58 9.04
C LYS A 246 18.14 11.13 7.83
N SER A 247 18.70 12.14 7.18
CA SER A 247 18.12 12.75 5.98
C SER A 247 17.89 11.70 4.88
N GLY A 248 16.68 11.68 4.30
CA GLY A 248 16.31 10.85 3.14
C GLY A 248 15.72 9.47 3.45
N ARG A 249 15.47 9.13 4.71
CA ARG A 249 14.70 7.93 5.11
C ARG A 249 13.32 8.34 5.63
N ASP A 250 12.29 7.60 5.22
CA ASP A 250 10.98 7.68 5.86
C ASP A 250 11.13 7.22 7.32
N GLU A 251 10.60 7.98 8.28
CA GLU A 251 10.60 7.67 9.71
C GLU A 251 9.89 6.34 10.02
N GLU A 252 9.04 5.87 9.10
CA GLU A 252 8.32 4.60 9.20
C GLU A 252 9.11 3.40 8.61
N ALA A 253 10.35 3.60 8.15
CA ALA A 253 11.16 2.49 7.64
C ALA A 253 11.49 1.55 8.80
N VAL A 254 11.00 0.31 8.70
CA VAL A 254 11.35 -0.76 9.63
C VAL A 254 12.87 -0.84 9.76
N ALA A 255 13.38 -0.86 10.99
CA ALA A 255 14.79 -1.08 11.26
C ALA A 255 15.22 -2.35 10.52
N ARG A 256 16.24 -2.24 9.68
CA ARG A 256 16.92 -3.43 9.17
C ARG A 256 17.83 -3.94 10.27
N GLU A 257 17.92 -5.25 10.45
CA GLU A 257 18.91 -5.86 11.35
C GLU A 257 20.34 -5.41 11.02
N ASP A 258 20.60 -5.00 9.76
CA ASP A 258 21.88 -4.44 9.28
C ASP A 258 22.06 -2.94 9.58
N ASP A 259 21.11 -2.26 10.25
CA ASP A 259 21.27 -0.88 10.67
C ASP A 259 22.05 -0.87 11.98
N ASP A 260 23.38 -0.85 11.91
CA ASP A 260 24.31 -0.86 13.07
C ASP A 260 24.16 0.36 14.00
N ASP A 261 23.23 1.30 13.68
CA ASP A 261 22.97 2.48 14.48
C ASP A 261 21.76 2.29 15.39
N TYR A 262 22.00 1.73 16.56
CA TYR A 262 21.02 1.56 17.64
C TYR A 262 20.99 2.73 18.63
N THR A 263 21.46 3.92 18.22
CA THR A 263 21.49 5.10 19.08
C THR A 263 20.10 5.53 19.44
N ILE A 264 19.80 5.62 20.73
CA ILE A 264 18.57 6.18 21.28
C ILE A 264 18.92 7.53 21.92
N LEU A 265 18.16 8.58 21.60
CA LEU A 265 18.33 9.92 22.19
C LEU A 265 17.49 10.08 23.45
N ARG A 266 16.29 9.56 23.42
CA ARG A 266 15.33 9.59 24.53
C ARG A 266 14.30 8.47 24.42
N CYS A 267 13.67 8.15 25.54
CA CYS A 267 12.52 7.25 25.59
C CYS A 267 11.43 7.87 26.44
N SER A 268 10.21 7.77 25.99
CA SER A 268 9.04 8.21 26.75
C SER A 268 8.20 7.05 27.22
N PHE A 269 7.43 7.30 28.28
CA PHE A 269 6.52 6.33 28.87
C PHE A 269 5.21 6.97 29.30
N SER A 270 4.12 6.20 29.18
CA SER A 270 2.80 6.54 29.69
C SER A 270 2.08 5.31 30.22
N TYR A 271 1.45 5.40 31.38
CA TYR A 271 0.58 4.34 31.92
C TYR A 271 -0.80 4.87 32.32
N ARG A 272 -1.03 6.18 32.17
CA ARG A 272 -2.32 6.83 32.34
C ARG A 272 -2.59 7.82 31.24
N PRO A 273 -3.78 7.81 30.63
CA PRO A 273 -4.15 8.80 29.62
C PRO A 273 -3.94 10.24 30.11
N GLY A 274 -3.21 11.05 29.38
CA GLY A 274 -2.89 12.44 29.68
C GLY A 274 -1.64 12.64 30.51
N GLU A 275 -0.99 11.58 30.98
CA GLU A 275 0.23 11.65 31.77
C GLU A 275 1.33 10.88 31.07
N ALA A 276 2.46 11.53 30.85
CA ALA A 276 3.64 10.88 30.26
C ALA A 276 4.93 11.49 30.79
N ILE A 277 6.02 10.74 30.65
CA ILE A 277 7.37 11.18 30.97
C ILE A 277 8.28 10.96 29.78
N SER A 278 9.10 11.94 29.41
CA SER A 278 10.13 11.78 28.36
C SER A 278 11.51 11.95 28.96
N VAL A 279 12.31 10.91 28.91
CA VAL A 279 13.59 10.75 29.60
C VAL A 279 14.70 10.65 28.57
N ARG A 280 15.79 11.45 28.74
CA ARG A 280 16.98 11.29 27.89
C ARG A 280 17.63 9.94 28.15
N TRP A 281 18.13 9.32 27.10
CA TRP A 281 18.81 8.03 27.17
C TRP A 281 20.28 8.23 27.58
N ASP A 282 20.49 8.68 28.81
CA ASP A 282 21.79 9.01 29.36
C ASP A 282 22.33 7.88 30.24
N ALA A 283 23.63 7.78 30.38
CA ALA A 283 24.30 6.71 31.14
C ALA A 283 23.88 6.66 32.63
N ASP A 284 23.58 7.81 33.27
CA ASP A 284 23.12 7.90 34.65
C ASP A 284 21.70 7.34 34.86
N LYS A 285 20.95 7.12 33.82
CA LYS A 285 19.57 6.59 33.86
C LYS A 285 19.47 5.16 33.32
N LEU A 286 20.55 4.61 32.73
CA LEU A 286 20.52 3.30 32.11
C LEU A 286 20.02 2.18 33.04
N ALA A 287 20.45 2.18 34.29
CA ALA A 287 19.98 1.21 35.29
C ALA A 287 18.47 1.34 35.59
N LEU A 288 17.90 2.56 35.48
CA LEU A 288 16.45 2.77 35.63
C LEU A 288 15.67 2.28 34.40
N PHE A 289 16.21 2.45 33.21
CA PHE A 289 15.61 1.86 32.00
C PHE A 289 15.65 0.33 32.05
N GLU A 290 16.80 -0.25 32.42
CA GLU A 290 16.92 -1.70 32.59
C GLU A 290 15.94 -2.24 33.64
N TYR A 291 15.80 -1.55 34.75
CA TYR A 291 14.83 -1.91 35.79
C TYR A 291 13.38 -1.83 35.27
N LEU A 292 13.00 -0.72 34.62
CA LEU A 292 11.63 -0.50 34.12
C LEU A 292 11.24 -1.51 33.04
N PHE A 293 12.12 -1.74 32.05
CA PHE A 293 11.87 -2.76 31.01
C PHE A 293 11.98 -4.21 31.52
N GLY A 294 12.56 -4.37 32.71
CA GLY A 294 12.63 -5.62 33.46
C GLY A 294 11.37 -5.98 34.25
N ILE A 295 10.42 -5.05 34.40
CA ILE A 295 9.14 -5.32 35.07
C ILE A 295 8.25 -6.18 34.14
N GLU A 296 7.69 -7.25 34.71
CA GLU A 296 6.73 -8.11 33.99
C GLU A 296 5.38 -7.38 33.87
N CYS A 297 5.13 -6.76 32.74
CA CYS A 297 3.90 -6.05 32.42
C CYS A 297 3.58 -6.14 30.92
N THR A 298 2.41 -5.64 30.52
CA THR A 298 2.13 -5.45 29.08
C THR A 298 2.66 -4.11 28.62
N LEU A 299 3.66 -4.15 27.73
CA LEU A 299 4.26 -3.01 27.07
C LEU A 299 3.48 -2.72 25.77
N VAL A 300 3.11 -1.47 25.58
CA VAL A 300 2.38 -1.01 24.39
C VAL A 300 3.28 -0.05 23.60
N GLY A 301 3.24 -0.12 22.30
CA GLY A 301 3.89 0.87 21.45
C GLY A 301 3.18 1.01 20.11
N TRP A 302 3.67 1.91 19.29
CA TRP A 302 3.14 2.15 17.94
C TRP A 302 4.19 1.83 16.90
N ASN A 303 4.04 0.72 16.16
CA ASN A 303 5.04 0.19 15.23
C ASN A 303 6.32 -0.31 15.95
N LEU A 304 6.12 -1.15 16.95
CA LEU A 304 7.19 -1.71 17.80
C LEU A 304 8.30 -2.43 17.03
N ALA A 305 8.07 -2.79 15.77
CA ALA A 305 9.10 -3.32 14.89
C ALA A 305 10.28 -2.34 14.70
N TYR A 306 10.10 -1.04 14.97
CA TYR A 306 11.16 -0.03 14.97
C TYR A 306 11.85 0.12 16.35
N ASP A 307 11.06 0.24 17.41
CA ASP A 307 11.53 0.59 18.75
C ASP A 307 12.14 -0.60 19.48
N SER A 308 11.46 -1.75 19.49
CA SER A 308 11.79 -2.92 20.28
C SER A 308 13.22 -3.46 20.00
N PRO A 309 13.67 -3.64 18.73
CA PRO A 309 15.03 -4.10 18.45
C PRO A 309 16.11 -3.14 18.98
N ARG A 310 15.86 -1.83 18.94
CA ARG A 310 16.78 -0.81 19.43
C ARG A 310 16.91 -0.83 20.94
N VAL A 311 15.78 -0.90 21.64
CA VAL A 311 15.76 -1.02 23.11
C VAL A 311 16.41 -2.33 23.54
N ARG A 312 16.08 -3.47 22.93
CA ARG A 312 16.64 -4.80 23.25
C ARG A 312 18.15 -4.89 23.02
N ASN A 313 18.71 -4.07 22.13
CA ASN A 313 20.15 -3.97 21.94
C ASN A 313 20.84 -3.29 23.14
N GLN A 314 20.14 -2.44 23.90
CA GLN A 314 20.67 -1.66 25.01
C GLN A 314 20.31 -2.28 26.37
N VAL A 315 19.06 -2.69 26.56
CA VAL A 315 18.52 -3.24 27.80
C VAL A 315 17.57 -4.41 27.53
N PRO A 316 17.49 -5.42 28.41
CA PRO A 316 16.56 -6.55 28.23
C PRO A 316 15.10 -6.10 28.44
N ILE A 317 14.20 -6.47 27.57
CA ILE A 317 12.75 -6.33 27.71
C ILE A 317 12.16 -7.66 28.19
N ARG A 318 11.56 -7.69 29.39
CA ARG A 318 10.88 -8.88 29.94
C ARG A 318 9.37 -8.84 29.78
N GLY A 319 8.80 -7.64 29.72
CA GLY A 319 7.36 -7.45 29.52
C GLY A 319 6.89 -7.99 28.17
N ARG A 320 5.60 -8.35 28.11
CA ARG A 320 4.92 -8.75 26.86
C ARG A 320 4.65 -7.53 26.01
N GLU A 321 5.10 -7.51 24.77
CA GLU A 321 4.94 -6.40 23.84
C GLU A 321 3.65 -6.54 23.02
N VAL A 322 2.90 -5.43 22.90
CA VAL A 322 1.67 -5.32 22.10
C VAL A 322 1.77 -4.10 21.19
N ASP A 323 1.74 -4.33 19.90
CA ASP A 323 1.80 -3.25 18.90
C ASP A 323 0.38 -2.71 18.61
N ALA A 324 0.09 -1.51 19.10
CA ALA A 324 -1.19 -0.83 18.92
C ALA A 324 -1.50 -0.50 17.45
N MET A 325 -0.48 -0.31 16.60
CA MET A 325 -0.66 -0.14 15.15
C MET A 325 -1.22 -1.42 14.51
N LEU A 326 -0.78 -2.60 14.96
CA LEU A 326 -1.31 -3.88 14.48
C LEU A 326 -2.73 -4.13 15.02
N ALA A 327 -3.04 -3.71 16.24
CA ALA A 327 -4.40 -3.73 16.76
C ALA A 327 -5.34 -2.88 15.90
N TRP A 328 -4.93 -1.66 15.54
CA TRP A 328 -5.66 -0.81 14.58
C TRP A 328 -5.81 -1.47 13.21
N HIS A 329 -4.78 -2.16 12.74
CA HIS A 329 -4.85 -2.87 11.46
C HIS A 329 -5.87 -4.00 11.45
N VAL A 330 -6.00 -4.75 12.54
CA VAL A 330 -7.04 -5.79 12.68
C VAL A 330 -8.43 -5.16 12.68
N LEU A 331 -8.61 -4.03 13.34
CA LEU A 331 -9.88 -3.30 13.38
C LEU A 331 -10.23 -2.63 12.04
N ASN A 332 -9.23 -2.05 11.35
CA ASN A 332 -9.41 -1.23 10.15
C ASN A 332 -8.26 -1.42 9.13
N SER A 333 -8.17 -2.60 8.52
CA SER A 333 -7.05 -2.98 7.64
C SER A 333 -6.85 -2.08 6.41
N ALA A 334 -7.87 -1.35 5.98
CA ALA A 334 -7.84 -0.49 4.79
C ALA A 334 -7.48 0.99 5.10
N LEU A 335 -7.51 1.40 6.37
CA LEU A 335 -7.23 2.77 6.77
C LEU A 335 -5.72 3.01 6.99
N PRO A 336 -5.25 4.27 6.87
CA PRO A 336 -3.89 4.64 7.25
C PRO A 336 -3.59 4.26 8.71
N LYS A 337 -2.31 3.94 8.99
CA LYS A 337 -1.87 3.40 10.29
C LYS A 337 -0.98 4.37 11.08
N GLY A 338 -0.72 5.57 10.57
CA GLY A 338 0.09 6.56 11.29
C GLY A 338 -0.56 6.95 12.62
N LEU A 339 0.24 7.08 13.70
CA LEU A 339 -0.23 7.43 15.04
C LEU A 339 -1.12 8.67 15.01
N GLY A 340 -0.65 9.74 14.35
CA GLY A 340 -1.42 11.00 14.25
C GLY A 340 -2.71 10.88 13.43
N PHE A 341 -2.81 9.93 12.48
CA PHE A 341 -4.06 9.67 11.77
C PHE A 341 -5.10 9.00 12.68
N VAL A 342 -4.66 8.11 13.56
CA VAL A 342 -5.55 7.33 14.44
C VAL A 342 -5.97 8.13 15.69
N THR A 343 -5.11 8.99 16.19
CA THR A 343 -5.34 9.77 17.41
C THR A 343 -6.69 10.50 17.47
N PRO A 344 -7.18 11.20 16.42
CA PRO A 344 -8.46 11.90 16.52
C PRO A 344 -9.67 10.99 16.75
N PHE A 345 -9.55 9.68 16.55
CA PHE A 345 -10.64 8.74 16.86
C PHE A 345 -10.78 8.50 18.38
N TYR A 346 -9.69 8.65 19.15
CA TYR A 346 -9.64 8.23 20.56
C TYR A 346 -9.18 9.32 21.53
N ALA A 347 -8.63 10.43 21.04
CA ALA A 347 -8.17 11.54 21.84
C ALA A 347 -8.78 12.89 21.40
N LYS A 348 -8.88 13.85 22.35
CA LYS A 348 -9.49 15.16 22.12
C LYS A 348 -8.44 16.25 21.95
N THR A 349 -7.61 16.14 20.93
CA THR A 349 -6.54 17.09 20.63
C THR A 349 -6.92 18.02 19.47
N SER A 350 -6.27 19.19 19.38
CA SER A 350 -6.59 20.20 18.35
C SER A 350 -5.91 19.95 17.01
N ARG A 351 -4.76 19.29 16.99
CA ARG A 351 -4.01 18.91 15.79
C ARG A 351 -2.91 17.92 16.13
N MET A 352 -2.32 17.29 15.10
CA MET A 352 -1.14 16.48 15.25
C MET A 352 0.05 17.33 15.75
N TRP A 353 0.88 16.76 16.62
CA TRP A 353 1.99 17.43 17.32
C TRP A 353 3.35 17.27 16.62
N LYS A 354 3.41 16.63 15.47
CA LYS A 354 4.67 16.38 14.71
C LYS A 354 5.50 17.64 14.45
N HIS A 355 4.87 18.79 14.30
CA HIS A 355 5.54 20.08 14.16
C HIS A 355 6.38 20.51 15.38
N LEU A 356 6.24 19.81 16.52
CA LEU A 356 6.98 20.06 17.76
C LEU A 356 8.26 19.23 17.88
N SER A 357 8.52 18.29 16.97
CA SER A 357 9.66 17.37 17.03
C SER A 357 11.02 18.08 17.14
N GLU A 358 11.21 19.21 16.46
CA GLU A 358 12.43 20.00 16.55
C GLU A 358 12.42 21.04 17.69
N SER A 359 11.29 21.70 17.93
CA SER A 359 11.17 22.81 18.87
C SER A 359 10.96 22.36 20.32
N ARG A 360 10.28 21.24 20.54
CA ARG A 360 9.97 20.66 21.86
C ARG A 360 10.10 19.12 21.82
N PRO A 361 11.29 18.56 21.60
CA PRO A 361 11.47 17.13 21.38
C PRO A 361 11.04 16.26 22.58
N ALA A 362 11.17 16.74 23.80
CA ALA A 362 10.70 16.02 24.98
C ALA A 362 9.18 15.95 25.06
N PHE A 363 8.49 17.05 24.78
CA PHE A 363 7.03 17.08 24.71
C PHE A 363 6.53 16.21 23.56
N TYR A 364 7.17 16.28 22.40
CA TYR A 364 6.84 15.49 21.21
C TYR A 364 6.88 13.98 21.54
N ASN A 365 7.99 13.51 22.08
CA ASN A 365 8.17 12.11 22.43
C ASN A 365 7.18 11.66 23.55
N ALA A 366 6.94 12.49 24.59
CA ALA A 366 5.94 12.19 25.62
C ALA A 366 4.52 12.07 25.03
N ALA A 367 4.20 12.92 24.03
CA ALA A 367 2.92 12.86 23.34
C ALA A 367 2.77 11.57 22.54
N ASP A 368 3.86 11.04 21.92
CA ASP A 368 3.79 9.79 21.16
C ASP A 368 3.41 8.61 22.06
N SER A 369 4.02 8.47 23.25
CA SER A 369 3.66 7.41 24.20
C SER A 369 2.28 7.58 24.81
N ASP A 370 1.83 8.81 25.17
CA ASP A 370 0.46 9.04 25.66
C ASP A 370 -0.60 8.74 24.59
N MET A 371 -0.38 9.21 23.35
CA MET A 371 -1.32 8.95 22.25
C MET A 371 -1.33 7.48 21.85
N ALA A 372 -0.19 6.78 21.90
CA ALA A 372 -0.14 5.33 21.68
C ALA A 372 -0.98 4.59 22.74
N LEU A 373 -0.87 4.96 24.01
CA LEU A 373 -1.67 4.38 25.10
C LEU A 373 -3.17 4.64 24.90
N ARG A 374 -3.57 5.89 24.66
CA ARG A 374 -4.99 6.27 24.45
C ARG A 374 -5.59 5.56 23.26
N ASN A 375 -4.87 5.53 22.15
CA ASN A 375 -5.31 4.82 20.95
C ASN A 375 -5.44 3.33 21.25
N PHE A 376 -4.49 2.71 21.92
CA PHE A 376 -4.55 1.29 22.27
C PHE A 376 -5.78 0.97 23.13
N LEU A 377 -6.04 1.75 24.19
CA LEU A 377 -7.20 1.53 25.07
C LEU A 377 -8.52 1.64 24.29
N GLY A 378 -8.65 2.65 23.42
CA GLY A 378 -9.83 2.80 22.58
C GLY A 378 -9.97 1.70 21.54
N ILE A 379 -8.87 1.32 20.86
CA ILE A 379 -8.84 0.23 19.89
C ILE A 379 -9.19 -1.11 20.57
N LYS A 380 -8.65 -1.36 21.77
CA LYS A 380 -8.96 -2.56 22.57
C LYS A 380 -10.45 -2.67 22.83
N ALA A 381 -11.08 -1.59 23.33
CA ALA A 381 -12.53 -1.56 23.55
C ALA A 381 -13.33 -1.80 22.26
N ASP A 382 -12.90 -1.24 21.14
CA ASP A 382 -13.54 -1.47 19.83
C ASP A 382 -13.35 -2.93 19.33
N LEU A 383 -12.18 -3.53 19.54
CA LEU A 383 -11.92 -4.93 19.19
C LEU A 383 -12.77 -5.87 20.04
N GLU A 384 -12.90 -5.62 21.33
CA GLU A 384 -13.77 -6.38 22.25
C GLU A 384 -15.24 -6.28 21.83
N LYS A 385 -15.74 -5.06 21.61
CA LYS A 385 -17.10 -4.79 21.11
C LYS A 385 -17.38 -5.50 19.80
N ASN A 386 -16.40 -5.55 18.90
CA ASN A 386 -16.52 -6.21 17.60
C ASN A 386 -16.16 -7.70 17.65
N LYS A 387 -15.90 -8.29 18.81
CA LYS A 387 -15.50 -9.71 18.97
C LYS A 387 -14.29 -10.07 18.10
N GLN A 388 -13.27 -9.21 18.10
CA GLN A 388 -12.00 -9.36 17.36
C GLN A 388 -10.79 -9.42 18.31
N TRP A 389 -10.99 -9.22 19.60
CA TRP A 389 -9.89 -9.17 20.57
C TRP A 389 -9.16 -10.52 20.64
N ASP A 390 -9.86 -11.63 20.77
CA ASP A 390 -9.25 -12.97 20.83
C ASP A 390 -8.44 -13.30 19.58
N THR A 391 -8.95 -12.88 18.41
CA THR A 391 -8.23 -13.01 17.13
C THR A 391 -6.96 -12.16 17.11
N PHE A 392 -7.00 -10.94 17.62
CA PHE A 392 -5.82 -10.10 17.75
C PHE A 392 -4.80 -10.72 18.71
N GLU A 393 -5.24 -11.19 19.87
CA GLU A 393 -4.39 -11.85 20.87
C GLU A 393 -3.67 -13.07 20.30
N SER A 394 -4.39 -13.99 19.67
CA SER A 394 -3.81 -15.23 19.16
C SER A 394 -3.04 -15.00 17.87
N HIS A 395 -3.67 -14.43 16.82
CA HIS A 395 -3.13 -14.40 15.48
C HIS A 395 -2.20 -13.21 15.19
N VAL A 396 -2.04 -12.28 16.15
CA VAL A 396 -1.08 -11.19 16.04
C VAL A 396 -0.11 -11.21 17.22
N VAL A 397 -0.58 -11.05 18.45
CA VAL A 397 0.32 -10.87 19.59
C VAL A 397 1.10 -12.15 19.91
N GLN A 398 0.41 -13.28 20.12
CA GLN A 398 1.09 -14.57 20.39
C GLN A 398 1.88 -15.05 19.18
N LEU A 399 1.30 -14.91 17.96
CA LEU A 399 1.98 -15.32 16.74
C LEU A 399 3.28 -14.53 16.49
N ASN A 400 3.35 -13.25 16.88
CA ASN A 400 4.58 -12.45 16.74
C ASN A 400 5.78 -13.07 17.48
N GLU A 401 5.57 -13.79 18.57
CA GLU A 401 6.65 -14.51 19.26
C GLU A 401 7.25 -15.61 18.38
N ALA A 402 6.39 -16.45 17.79
CA ALA A 402 6.81 -17.48 16.85
C ALA A 402 7.47 -16.89 15.59
N LEU A 403 6.91 -15.83 15.02
CA LEU A 403 7.47 -15.17 13.84
C LEU A 403 8.81 -14.49 14.13
N SER A 404 8.95 -13.87 15.30
CA SER A 404 10.23 -13.29 15.74
C SER A 404 11.29 -14.36 15.96
N TYR A 405 10.89 -15.52 16.49
CA TYR A 405 11.77 -16.67 16.59
C TYR A 405 12.25 -17.12 15.21
N MET A 406 11.33 -17.35 14.25
CA MET A 406 11.66 -17.74 12.88
C MET A 406 12.55 -16.71 12.19
N SER A 407 12.29 -15.42 12.36
CA SER A 407 13.11 -14.32 11.81
C SER A 407 14.56 -14.39 12.31
N ARG A 408 14.77 -14.66 13.61
CA ARG A 408 16.11 -14.81 14.18
C ARG A 408 16.85 -16.07 13.72
N GLN A 409 16.12 -17.14 13.36
CA GLN A 409 16.74 -18.38 12.88
C GLN A 409 17.32 -18.22 11.47
N GLY A 410 16.61 -17.54 10.55
CA GLY A 410 17.05 -17.34 9.18
C GLY A 410 17.30 -18.63 8.39
N VAL A 411 17.73 -18.50 7.13
CA VAL A 411 18.06 -19.62 6.24
C VAL A 411 19.48 -19.48 5.72
N LEU A 412 20.29 -20.52 5.82
CA LEU A 412 21.70 -20.50 5.41
C LEU A 412 21.85 -20.30 3.91
N ARG A 413 22.76 -19.38 3.51
CA ARG A 413 23.13 -19.15 2.11
C ARG A 413 24.51 -19.72 1.81
N ASP A 414 24.60 -20.59 0.81
CA ASP A 414 25.88 -21.08 0.28
C ASP A 414 26.52 -20.01 -0.61
N GLU A 415 27.62 -19.46 -0.16
CA GLU A 415 28.32 -18.38 -0.86
C GLU A 415 29.01 -18.85 -2.14
N LYS A 416 29.42 -20.11 -2.22
CA LYS A 416 29.98 -20.68 -3.44
C LYS A 416 28.92 -20.77 -4.55
N LEU A 417 27.76 -21.31 -4.22
CA LEU A 417 26.64 -21.42 -5.18
C LEU A 417 26.13 -20.02 -5.56
N ARG A 418 26.13 -19.06 -4.64
CA ARG A 418 25.79 -17.66 -4.94
C ARG A 418 26.77 -17.08 -5.98
N LYS A 419 28.10 -17.28 -5.79
CA LYS A 419 29.12 -16.80 -6.75
C LYS A 419 28.96 -17.46 -8.13
N GLU A 420 28.69 -18.75 -8.17
CA GLU A 420 28.42 -19.46 -9.42
C GLU A 420 27.17 -18.86 -10.13
N ALA A 421 26.13 -18.54 -9.37
CA ALA A 421 24.94 -17.87 -9.92
C ALA A 421 25.27 -16.45 -10.43
N GLU A 422 26.10 -15.68 -9.68
CA GLU A 422 26.57 -14.35 -10.10
C GLU A 422 27.26 -14.39 -11.45
N VAL A 423 28.26 -15.26 -11.60
CA VAL A 423 29.03 -15.40 -12.85
C VAL A 423 28.10 -15.77 -14.00
N ARG A 424 27.23 -16.76 -13.81
CA ARG A 424 26.31 -17.21 -14.86
C ARG A 424 25.33 -16.12 -15.28
N LEU A 425 24.77 -15.37 -14.31
CA LEU A 425 23.82 -14.29 -14.59
C LEU A 425 24.52 -13.08 -15.23
N GLN A 426 25.75 -12.73 -14.79
CA GLN A 426 26.51 -11.64 -15.38
C GLN A 426 26.89 -11.95 -16.84
N THR A 427 27.39 -13.18 -17.11
CA THR A 427 27.68 -13.62 -18.48
C THR A 427 26.46 -13.49 -19.38
N GLY A 428 25.30 -13.98 -18.92
CA GLY A 428 24.08 -13.87 -19.71
C GLY A 428 23.60 -12.42 -19.89
N LEU A 429 23.82 -11.55 -18.90
CA LEU A 429 23.51 -10.12 -19.02
C LEU A 429 24.39 -9.45 -20.09
N ASP A 430 25.71 -9.72 -20.06
CA ASP A 430 26.68 -9.18 -21.03
C ASP A 430 26.38 -9.65 -22.47
N GLU A 431 25.98 -10.91 -22.64
CA GLU A 431 25.52 -11.45 -23.93
C GLU A 431 24.29 -10.71 -24.46
N VAL A 432 23.28 -10.52 -23.61
CA VAL A 432 22.06 -9.79 -24.00
C VAL A 432 22.36 -8.33 -24.33
N GLU A 433 23.22 -7.67 -23.57
CA GLU A 433 23.67 -6.30 -23.89
C GLU A 433 24.38 -6.24 -25.24
N GLY A 434 25.24 -7.21 -25.53
CA GLY A 434 25.90 -7.35 -26.84
C GLY A 434 24.89 -7.58 -27.99
N GLU A 435 23.86 -8.41 -27.79
CA GLU A 435 22.80 -8.61 -28.78
C GLU A 435 21.98 -7.31 -28.95
N MET A 436 21.65 -6.61 -27.90
CA MET A 436 20.93 -5.33 -27.97
C MET A 436 21.73 -4.26 -28.72
N ALA A 437 23.04 -4.17 -28.46
CA ALA A 437 23.90 -3.19 -29.13
C ALA A 437 23.91 -3.34 -30.65
N ARG A 438 23.72 -4.58 -31.17
CA ARG A 438 23.68 -4.88 -32.63
C ARG A 438 22.36 -4.47 -33.27
N VAL A 439 21.24 -4.46 -32.52
CA VAL A 439 19.90 -4.20 -33.09
C VAL A 439 19.41 -2.79 -32.88
N ILE A 440 20.09 -1.99 -32.03
CA ILE A 440 19.69 -0.63 -31.72
C ILE A 440 20.33 0.36 -32.70
N PRO A 441 19.53 1.07 -33.52
CA PRO A 441 20.03 2.05 -34.44
C PRO A 441 20.51 3.33 -33.75
N ASP A 442 21.42 4.08 -34.37
CA ASP A 442 21.98 5.31 -33.79
C ASP A 442 20.91 6.36 -33.49
N GLN A 443 19.83 6.41 -34.27
CA GLN A 443 18.71 7.33 -34.02
C GLN A 443 18.02 7.12 -32.65
N ALA A 444 18.07 5.90 -32.09
CA ALA A 444 17.51 5.58 -30.80
C ALA A 444 18.47 5.87 -29.63
N LYS A 445 19.76 6.02 -29.92
CA LYS A 445 20.80 6.33 -28.92
C LYS A 445 20.74 7.78 -28.46
N THR A 446 21.31 8.07 -27.31
CA THR A 446 21.43 9.44 -26.82
C THR A 446 22.53 10.18 -27.56
N LEU A 447 22.19 11.32 -28.14
CA LEU A 447 23.19 12.18 -28.79
C LEU A 447 23.81 13.11 -27.73
N LYS A 448 25.09 12.90 -27.42
CA LYS A 448 25.87 13.79 -26.56
C LYS A 448 26.54 14.88 -27.40
N VAL A 449 26.07 16.10 -27.21
CA VAL A 449 26.58 17.28 -27.92
C VAL A 449 27.58 18.01 -27.03
N PHE A 450 28.75 18.29 -27.54
CA PHE A 450 29.82 19.00 -26.85
C PHE A 450 29.71 20.51 -27.10
N LYS A 451 29.48 21.27 -26.04
CA LYS A 451 29.40 22.75 -26.11
C LYS A 451 30.72 23.44 -26.41
N LYS A 452 31.84 22.73 -26.29
CA LYS A 452 33.20 23.17 -26.67
C LYS A 452 33.79 22.07 -27.53
N THR A 453 34.63 22.45 -28.48
CA THR A 453 35.38 21.50 -29.33
C THR A 453 36.25 20.62 -28.41
N PRO A 454 36.07 19.31 -28.42
CA PRO A 454 36.92 18.37 -27.68
C PRO A 454 38.36 18.42 -28.17
N LYS A 455 39.33 18.09 -27.32
CA LYS A 455 40.75 17.96 -27.71
C LYS A 455 40.97 16.83 -28.71
N ASP A 456 40.22 15.73 -28.53
CA ASP A 456 40.20 14.60 -29.45
C ASP A 456 38.78 14.50 -30.07
N THR A 457 38.76 14.49 -31.41
CA THR A 457 37.54 14.40 -32.22
C THR A 457 37.37 13.04 -32.87
N THR A 458 38.22 12.06 -32.56
CA THR A 458 38.12 10.71 -33.09
C THR A 458 36.78 10.09 -32.70
N GLY A 459 36.03 9.57 -33.67
CA GLY A 459 34.70 8.99 -33.45
C GLY A 459 33.57 10.01 -33.19
N LEU A 460 33.84 11.32 -33.33
CA LEU A 460 32.83 12.37 -33.25
C LEU A 460 32.36 12.78 -34.65
N HIS A 461 31.12 13.19 -34.74
CA HIS A 461 30.53 13.79 -35.94
C HIS A 461 30.02 15.18 -35.66
N GLN A 462 29.85 16.00 -36.72
CA GLN A 462 29.35 17.35 -36.60
C GLN A 462 27.83 17.36 -36.71
N VAL A 463 27.16 18.12 -35.82
CA VAL A 463 25.72 18.34 -35.85
C VAL A 463 25.41 19.84 -35.77
N GLU A 464 24.32 20.25 -36.35
CA GLU A 464 23.81 21.61 -36.20
C GLU A 464 23.11 21.68 -34.80
N GLY A 465 23.47 22.73 -34.05
CA GLY A 465 22.93 22.90 -32.70
C GLY A 465 22.93 24.38 -32.27
N LYS A 466 22.17 24.66 -31.24
CA LYS A 466 22.05 25.99 -30.67
C LYS A 466 22.97 26.15 -29.47
N THR A 467 23.73 27.23 -29.44
CA THR A 467 24.57 27.62 -28.30
C THR A 467 24.29 29.05 -27.90
N LYS A 468 24.50 29.36 -26.63
CA LYS A 468 24.37 30.72 -26.10
C LYS A 468 25.74 31.41 -26.14
N VAL A 469 25.89 32.39 -26.99
CA VAL A 469 27.06 33.24 -27.06
C VAL A 469 26.83 34.55 -26.31
N ARG A 470 27.91 35.16 -25.84
CA ARG A 470 27.87 36.49 -25.26
C ARG A 470 28.04 37.51 -26.39
N VAL A 471 27.03 38.33 -26.55
CA VAL A 471 27.06 39.42 -27.58
C VAL A 471 27.14 40.74 -26.88
N CYS A 472 28.02 41.63 -27.35
CA CYS A 472 28.10 42.98 -26.84
C CYS A 472 26.82 43.76 -27.20
N GLU A 473 26.17 44.37 -26.23
CA GLU A 473 24.94 45.14 -26.44
C GLU A 473 25.14 46.38 -27.29
N LEU A 474 26.39 46.93 -27.41
CA LEU A 474 26.68 48.09 -28.18
C LEU A 474 27.11 47.75 -29.61
N CYS A 475 28.18 46.94 -29.78
CA CYS A 475 28.76 46.70 -31.12
C CYS A 475 28.27 45.43 -31.79
N GLY A 476 27.49 44.59 -31.12
CA GLY A 476 26.97 43.34 -31.66
C GLY A 476 28.01 42.21 -31.80
N GLU A 477 29.29 42.44 -31.39
CA GLU A 477 30.32 41.40 -31.49
C GLU A 477 29.95 40.16 -30.67
N GLN A 478 30.09 39.02 -31.30
CA GLN A 478 29.73 37.72 -30.69
C GLN A 478 30.92 37.08 -29.98
N SER A 479 30.63 36.21 -28.99
CA SER A 479 31.63 35.48 -28.21
C SER A 479 32.59 36.34 -27.41
N VAL A 480 32.17 37.57 -27.05
CA VAL A 480 33.02 38.56 -26.37
C VAL A 480 33.52 38.07 -24.99
N LYS A 481 34.80 38.33 -24.72
CA LYS A 481 35.42 38.03 -23.41
C LYS A 481 35.18 39.20 -22.45
N ALA A 482 35.42 38.98 -21.16
CA ALA A 482 35.33 40.06 -20.16
C ALA A 482 36.27 41.24 -20.46
N SER A 483 37.41 41.01 -21.13
CA SER A 483 38.35 42.02 -21.57
C SER A 483 37.78 43.01 -22.60
N HIS A 484 36.78 42.62 -23.37
CA HIS A 484 36.09 43.48 -24.33
C HIS A 484 35.45 44.72 -23.69
N PHE A 485 35.07 44.60 -22.39
CA PHE A 485 34.41 45.69 -21.65
C PHE A 485 35.36 46.44 -20.68
N LYS A 486 36.65 46.14 -20.70
CA LYS A 486 37.62 46.78 -19.81
C LYS A 486 38.25 48.00 -20.46
N SER A 487 38.53 49.02 -19.66
CA SER A 487 39.30 50.19 -20.13
C SER A 487 40.72 49.78 -20.52
N ILE A 488 41.26 50.47 -21.51
CA ILE A 488 42.64 50.35 -21.93
C ILE A 488 43.45 51.29 -21.04
N GLY A 489 44.26 50.78 -20.08
CA GLY A 489 45.09 51.57 -19.18
C GLY A 489 44.52 51.79 -17.77
N LYS A 490 45.25 52.58 -16.93
CA LYS A 490 44.94 52.82 -15.50
C LYS A 490 43.78 53.80 -15.22
N LYS A 491 43.27 54.51 -16.23
CA LYS A 491 42.14 55.44 -16.05
C LYS A 491 40.78 54.73 -16.05
N ARG A 492 39.94 55.14 -15.09
CA ARG A 492 38.50 54.76 -15.10
C ARG A 492 37.81 55.60 -16.19
N LEU A 493 37.47 54.94 -17.30
CA LEU A 493 36.70 55.53 -18.39
C LEU A 493 35.17 55.30 -18.11
N LYS A 494 34.36 56.24 -18.66
CA LYS A 494 32.91 56.11 -18.63
C LYS A 494 32.43 55.21 -19.79
N ALA A 495 31.24 54.66 -19.70
CA ALA A 495 30.60 53.86 -20.77
C ALA A 495 30.52 54.70 -22.05
N GLY A 496 30.98 54.13 -23.19
CA GLY A 496 31.00 54.83 -24.51
C GLY A 496 32.19 55.67 -24.78
N ASP A 497 33.28 55.63 -23.95
CA ASP A 497 34.51 56.39 -24.21
C ASP A 497 35.21 56.00 -25.53
N THR A 498 35.84 56.97 -26.23
CA THR A 498 36.44 56.72 -27.53
C THR A 498 37.65 55.80 -27.55
N GLU A 499 38.32 55.58 -26.40
CA GLU A 499 39.46 54.66 -26.31
C GLU A 499 38.94 53.18 -26.25
N ASN A 500 37.74 52.95 -25.74
CA ASN A 500 37.03 51.67 -25.80
C ASN A 500 35.51 51.93 -25.78
N PRO A 501 34.87 52.07 -26.92
CA PRO A 501 33.45 52.40 -27.00
C PRO A 501 32.54 51.34 -26.29
N CYS A 502 33.00 50.08 -26.07
CA CYS A 502 32.28 49.07 -25.39
C CYS A 502 32.51 49.06 -23.87
N HIS A 503 33.36 49.96 -23.34
CA HIS A 503 33.61 50.02 -21.90
C HIS A 503 32.36 50.39 -21.12
N GLY A 504 32.05 49.59 -20.07
CA GLY A 504 30.89 49.79 -19.21
C GLY A 504 29.56 49.21 -19.72
N TYR A 505 29.52 48.78 -20.98
CA TYR A 505 28.38 48.07 -21.53
C TYR A 505 28.35 46.59 -21.06
N LYS A 506 27.22 45.91 -21.26
CA LYS A 506 27.00 44.52 -20.82
C LYS A 506 27.01 43.54 -22.00
N ALA A 507 27.33 42.30 -21.72
CA ALA A 507 27.15 41.22 -22.67
C ALA A 507 25.75 40.62 -22.50
N MET A 508 24.95 40.61 -23.56
CA MET A 508 23.71 39.85 -23.63
C MET A 508 24.00 38.39 -24.02
N LYS A 509 23.17 37.46 -23.57
CA LYS A 509 23.24 36.09 -24.02
C LYS A 509 22.27 35.90 -25.20
N GLN A 510 22.82 35.65 -26.37
CA GLN A 510 22.05 35.38 -27.59
C GLN A 510 22.22 33.93 -28.00
N GLU A 511 21.14 33.29 -28.41
CA GLU A 511 21.15 31.92 -28.93
C GLU A 511 21.51 31.98 -30.43
N VAL A 512 22.56 31.25 -30.79
CA VAL A 512 23.01 31.18 -32.19
C VAL A 512 23.09 29.73 -32.64
N THR A 513 22.72 29.47 -33.88
CA THR A 513 22.91 28.15 -34.50
C THR A 513 24.37 28.02 -34.94
N THR A 514 24.99 26.89 -34.57
CA THR A 514 26.40 26.64 -34.91
C THR A 514 26.62 25.13 -35.08
N THR A 515 27.71 24.79 -35.75
CA THR A 515 28.13 23.37 -35.84
C THR A 515 28.81 22.97 -34.54
N LEU A 516 28.30 21.90 -33.94
CA LEU A 516 28.80 21.32 -32.68
C LEU A 516 29.30 19.92 -32.92
N TRP A 517 30.28 19.48 -32.14
CA TRP A 517 30.71 18.09 -32.12
C TRP A 517 29.75 17.25 -31.30
N ALA A 518 29.43 16.03 -31.77
CA ALA A 518 28.55 15.11 -31.09
C ALA A 518 28.99 13.65 -31.26
N LYS A 519 28.59 12.79 -30.32
CA LYS A 519 28.67 11.33 -30.44
C LYS A 519 27.39 10.68 -29.96
N HIS A 520 27.08 9.55 -30.50
CA HIS A 520 26.07 8.68 -29.94
C HIS A 520 26.66 7.96 -28.71
N GLU A 521 25.97 8.05 -27.58
CA GLU A 521 26.33 7.30 -26.38
C GLU A 521 25.72 5.89 -26.46
N ASP A 522 26.28 4.94 -25.72
CA ASP A 522 25.72 3.58 -25.62
C ASP A 522 24.26 3.65 -25.16
N PHE A 523 23.45 2.75 -25.71
CA PHE A 523 22.05 2.70 -25.39
C PHE A 523 21.85 2.21 -23.95
N LYS A 524 21.19 3.03 -23.15
CA LYS A 524 20.75 2.65 -21.81
C LYS A 524 19.24 2.45 -21.80
N ILE A 525 18.79 1.33 -21.24
CA ILE A 525 17.35 1.04 -21.11
C ILE A 525 16.74 2.06 -20.17
N SER A 526 16.07 3.04 -20.72
CA SER A 526 15.28 4.03 -20.02
C SER A 526 13.98 4.28 -20.78
N LYS A 527 12.99 4.83 -20.09
CA LYS A 527 11.72 5.22 -20.74
C LYS A 527 11.97 6.11 -21.97
N THR A 528 12.85 7.09 -21.85
CA THR A 528 13.18 8.05 -22.94
C THR A 528 13.85 7.36 -24.12
N SER A 529 14.79 6.45 -23.87
CA SER A 529 15.48 5.71 -24.93
C SER A 529 14.53 4.76 -25.65
N LEU A 530 13.66 4.10 -24.94
CA LEU A 530 12.65 3.21 -25.52
C LEU A 530 11.59 3.97 -26.33
N MET A 531 11.19 5.18 -25.90
CA MET A 531 10.33 6.04 -26.70
C MET A 531 11.00 6.46 -28.01
N ARG A 532 12.29 6.85 -27.99
CA ARG A 532 13.05 7.16 -29.23
C ARG A 532 13.12 5.96 -30.15
N TYR A 533 13.31 4.75 -29.60
CA TYR A 533 13.29 3.53 -30.39
C TYR A 533 11.91 3.34 -31.06
N GLN A 534 10.83 3.49 -30.31
CA GLN A 534 9.47 3.41 -30.88
C GLN A 534 9.25 4.44 -31.99
N ASP A 535 9.70 5.66 -31.79
CA ASP A 535 9.58 6.74 -32.78
C ASP A 535 10.39 6.39 -34.05
N ALA A 536 11.62 5.87 -33.90
CA ALA A 536 12.48 5.48 -35.02
C ALA A 536 11.84 4.38 -35.90
N PHE A 537 11.13 3.44 -35.28
CA PHE A 537 10.44 2.34 -35.98
C PHE A 537 8.93 2.58 -36.17
N ARG A 538 8.42 3.76 -35.80
CA ARG A 538 7.01 4.16 -35.85
C ARG A 538 6.10 3.16 -35.08
N HIS A 539 6.58 2.64 -33.96
CA HIS A 539 5.82 1.75 -33.12
C HIS A 539 4.86 2.54 -32.23
N GLN A 540 3.65 2.02 -32.02
CA GLN A 540 2.68 2.67 -31.16
C GLN A 540 3.03 2.49 -29.69
N ALA A 541 2.98 3.58 -28.94
CA ALA A 541 3.19 3.54 -27.50
C ALA A 541 2.06 2.79 -26.76
N VAL A 542 2.44 2.09 -25.70
CA VAL A 542 1.48 1.48 -24.76
C VAL A 542 1.30 2.42 -23.57
N LEU A 543 0.06 2.71 -23.22
CA LEU A 543 -0.27 3.59 -22.11
C LEU A 543 -0.59 2.79 -20.85
N SER A 544 -0.20 3.30 -19.69
CA SER A 544 -0.59 2.74 -18.40
C SER A 544 -2.11 2.84 -18.20
N ARG A 545 -2.70 1.80 -17.59
CA ARG A 545 -4.15 1.77 -17.29
C ARG A 545 -4.58 2.76 -16.22
N ARG A 546 -3.67 3.07 -15.26
CA ARG A 546 -3.98 3.94 -14.11
C ARG A 546 -3.69 5.41 -14.37
N ASP A 547 -2.71 5.70 -15.21
CA ASP A 547 -2.27 7.04 -15.58
C ASP A 547 -1.97 7.01 -17.08
N PRO A 548 -2.56 7.88 -17.93
CA PRO A 548 -2.37 7.84 -19.39
C PRO A 548 -0.97 8.29 -19.80
N LYS A 549 0.06 7.71 -19.21
CA LYS A 549 1.48 7.89 -19.55
C LYS A 549 2.03 6.65 -20.23
N VAL A 550 2.93 6.85 -21.19
CA VAL A 550 3.65 5.75 -21.85
C VAL A 550 4.33 4.89 -20.80
N THR A 551 4.14 3.58 -20.89
CA THR A 551 4.77 2.60 -19.99
C THR A 551 5.48 1.51 -20.78
N PHE A 552 6.52 0.94 -20.16
CA PHE A 552 7.28 -0.20 -20.65
C PHE A 552 7.40 -1.25 -19.53
N ASP A 553 6.39 -1.35 -18.67
CA ASP A 553 6.31 -2.43 -17.70
C ASP A 553 6.20 -3.81 -18.40
N GLU A 554 6.24 -4.89 -17.65
CA GLU A 554 6.19 -6.24 -18.18
C GLU A 554 4.99 -6.49 -19.10
N ASN A 555 3.81 -5.97 -18.73
CA ASN A 555 2.59 -6.11 -19.53
C ASN A 555 2.68 -5.32 -20.83
N ALA A 556 3.25 -4.12 -20.78
CA ALA A 556 3.48 -3.29 -21.96
C ALA A 556 4.49 -3.94 -22.91
N LEU A 557 5.57 -4.54 -22.38
CA LEU A 557 6.53 -5.29 -23.19
C LEU A 557 5.89 -6.50 -23.86
N LYS A 558 5.12 -7.31 -23.15
CA LYS A 558 4.38 -8.44 -23.71
C LYS A 558 3.42 -7.98 -24.83
N THR A 559 2.73 -6.85 -24.61
CA THR A 559 1.88 -6.25 -25.65
C THR A 559 2.68 -5.83 -26.88
N LEU A 560 3.86 -5.24 -26.69
CA LEU A 560 4.73 -4.82 -27.79
C LEU A 560 5.30 -6.03 -28.55
N ILE A 561 5.71 -7.10 -27.86
CA ILE A 561 6.16 -8.35 -28.49
C ILE A 561 5.04 -8.96 -29.34
N SER A 562 3.83 -9.03 -28.82
CA SER A 562 2.68 -9.54 -29.57
C SER A 562 2.34 -8.68 -30.81
N LYS A 563 2.46 -7.35 -30.67
CA LYS A 563 2.13 -6.40 -31.74
C LYS A 563 3.21 -6.31 -32.81
N TYR A 564 4.46 -6.51 -32.42
CA TYR A 564 5.66 -6.44 -33.27
C TYR A 564 6.49 -7.72 -33.12
N PRO A 565 5.99 -8.89 -33.56
CA PRO A 565 6.63 -10.20 -33.29
C PRO A 565 8.00 -10.37 -33.96
N ASN A 566 8.29 -9.57 -34.98
CA ASN A 566 9.58 -9.60 -35.69
C ASN A 566 10.58 -8.55 -35.14
N ASP A 567 10.21 -7.77 -34.13
CA ASP A 567 11.13 -6.81 -33.55
C ASP A 567 12.02 -7.50 -32.51
N PRO A 568 13.36 -7.53 -32.73
CA PRO A 568 14.27 -8.26 -31.85
C PRO A 568 14.49 -7.57 -30.49
N LEU A 569 14.25 -6.26 -30.38
CA LEU A 569 14.61 -5.52 -29.16
C LEU A 569 13.68 -5.83 -27.98
N TYR A 570 12.37 -5.95 -28.20
CA TYR A 570 11.45 -6.14 -27.08
C TYR A 570 11.66 -7.45 -26.30
N PRO A 571 11.87 -8.61 -26.94
CA PRO A 571 12.26 -9.82 -26.23
C PRO A 571 13.60 -9.68 -25.48
N LEU A 572 14.59 -9.00 -26.08
CA LEU A 572 15.88 -8.75 -25.43
C LEU A 572 15.75 -7.88 -24.17
N ILE A 573 14.86 -6.87 -24.18
CA ILE A 573 14.56 -6.07 -22.98
C ILE A 573 13.97 -6.96 -21.88
N GLY A 574 13.09 -7.89 -22.22
CA GLY A 574 12.55 -8.87 -21.28
C GLY A 574 13.65 -9.69 -20.61
N ARG A 575 14.52 -10.31 -21.41
CA ARG A 575 15.69 -11.09 -20.94
C ARG A 575 16.64 -10.22 -20.09
N PHE A 576 17.00 -9.05 -20.57
CA PHE A 576 17.87 -8.11 -19.82
C PHE A 576 17.31 -7.82 -18.42
N ARG A 577 16.02 -7.49 -18.33
CA ARG A 577 15.39 -7.19 -17.06
C ARG A 577 15.32 -8.39 -16.13
N GLU A 578 15.12 -9.58 -16.66
CA GLU A 578 15.15 -10.82 -15.87
C GLU A 578 16.54 -11.03 -15.26
N TYR A 579 17.61 -10.99 -16.06
CA TYR A 579 18.98 -11.09 -15.55
C TYR A 579 19.30 -10.01 -14.51
N GLN A 580 19.00 -8.76 -14.84
CA GLN A 580 19.25 -7.61 -13.95
C GLN A 580 18.49 -7.74 -12.63
N LYS A 581 17.22 -8.18 -12.67
CA LYS A 581 16.41 -8.40 -11.46
C LYS A 581 16.99 -9.52 -10.60
N LEU A 582 17.36 -10.63 -11.18
CA LEU A 582 17.93 -11.76 -10.44
C LEU A 582 19.27 -11.38 -9.79
N LEU A 583 20.15 -10.67 -10.51
CA LEU A 583 21.40 -10.15 -9.97
C LEU A 583 21.17 -9.13 -8.87
N SER A 584 20.43 -8.04 -9.15
CA SER A 584 20.31 -6.92 -8.22
C SER A 584 19.48 -7.23 -6.99
N THR A 585 18.45 -8.10 -7.10
CA THR A 585 17.50 -8.37 -6.02
C THR A 585 17.92 -9.55 -5.15
N TYR A 586 18.49 -10.61 -5.76
CA TYR A 586 18.70 -11.87 -5.05
C TYR A 586 20.18 -12.25 -4.88
N VAL A 587 20.98 -12.09 -5.93
CA VAL A 587 22.37 -12.61 -5.93
C VAL A 587 23.37 -11.57 -5.43
N GLY A 588 23.24 -10.31 -5.88
CA GLY A 588 24.24 -9.26 -5.68
C GLY A 588 25.46 -9.43 -6.59
N VAL A 589 26.23 -8.37 -6.74
CA VAL A 589 27.47 -8.34 -7.51
C VAL A 589 28.63 -7.97 -6.60
N GLU A 590 29.71 -8.78 -6.60
CA GLU A 590 30.89 -8.52 -5.78
C GLU A 590 31.81 -7.50 -6.46
N GLU A 591 31.94 -6.31 -5.85
CA GLU A 591 32.82 -5.24 -6.33
C GLU A 591 33.75 -4.80 -5.19
N GLY A 592 35.07 -4.94 -5.40
CA GLY A 592 36.08 -4.51 -4.42
C GLY A 592 35.96 -5.22 -3.05
N GLY A 593 35.57 -6.49 -3.02
CA GLY A 593 35.39 -7.28 -1.81
C GLY A 593 34.11 -6.99 -1.04
N LYS A 594 33.16 -6.24 -1.63
CA LYS A 594 31.83 -5.98 -1.06
C LYS A 594 30.74 -6.41 -2.05
N ILE A 595 29.70 -7.05 -1.55
CA ILE A 595 28.53 -7.42 -2.35
C ILE A 595 27.59 -6.20 -2.41
N ARG A 596 27.28 -5.73 -3.62
CA ARG A 596 26.30 -4.68 -3.88
C ARG A 596 24.98 -5.29 -4.35
N GLY A 597 23.87 -4.91 -3.74
CA GLY A 597 22.57 -5.53 -4.02
C GLY A 597 22.48 -6.94 -3.47
N GLY A 598 21.54 -7.73 -4.02
CA GLY A 598 21.27 -9.09 -3.58
C GLY A 598 20.59 -9.16 -2.20
N LEU A 599 20.42 -10.37 -1.71
CA LEU A 599 19.85 -10.63 -0.39
C LEU A 599 20.88 -10.35 0.69
N PRO A 600 20.55 -9.56 1.72
CA PRO A 600 21.47 -9.34 2.84
C PRO A 600 21.69 -10.65 3.62
N VAL A 601 22.89 -10.84 4.13
CA VAL A 601 23.28 -12.01 4.94
C VAL A 601 23.82 -11.54 6.25
N GLY A 602 23.35 -12.15 7.33
CA GLY A 602 23.84 -11.92 8.68
C GLY A 602 25.27 -12.43 8.88
N ARG A 603 25.88 -12.08 10.01
CA ARG A 603 27.24 -12.58 10.39
C ARG A 603 27.32 -14.10 10.55
N ASP A 604 26.16 -14.73 10.74
CA ASP A 604 25.98 -16.18 10.84
C ASP A 604 25.87 -16.90 9.48
N GLY A 605 25.98 -16.15 8.37
CA GLY A 605 25.84 -16.69 7.01
C GLY A 605 24.39 -16.93 6.58
N ARG A 606 23.40 -16.49 7.38
CA ARG A 606 21.98 -16.72 7.12
C ARG A 606 21.30 -15.47 6.60
N VAL A 607 20.25 -15.67 5.79
CA VAL A 607 19.34 -14.62 5.34
C VAL A 607 18.17 -14.58 6.31
N HIS A 608 18.01 -13.45 6.97
CA HIS A 608 16.92 -13.20 7.92
C HIS A 608 15.82 -12.38 7.26
N THR A 609 14.58 -12.78 7.45
CA THR A 609 13.42 -12.02 6.98
C THR A 609 12.57 -11.56 8.15
N THR A 610 11.92 -10.43 8.01
CA THR A 610 10.92 -9.96 8.99
C THR A 610 9.53 -10.29 8.48
N PHE A 611 8.69 -10.90 9.30
CA PHE A 611 7.29 -11.15 8.99
C PHE A 611 6.42 -9.94 9.36
N SER A 612 5.37 -9.74 8.58
CA SER A 612 4.44 -8.62 8.74
C SER A 612 3.00 -9.06 8.55
N HIS A 613 2.07 -8.49 9.34
CA HIS A 613 0.63 -8.68 9.25
C HIS A 613 -0.07 -7.67 8.32
N ASN A 614 0.67 -6.88 7.54
CA ASN A 614 0.19 -5.75 6.76
C ASN A 614 -0.84 -6.03 5.64
N PRO A 615 -0.90 -7.23 5.00
CA PRO A 615 -1.93 -7.49 3.99
C PRO A 615 -3.36 -7.38 4.57
N SER A 616 -4.28 -6.77 3.79
CA SER A 616 -5.69 -6.61 4.20
C SER A 616 -6.46 -7.92 4.37
N THR A 617 -5.94 -9.02 3.84
CA THR A 617 -6.44 -10.39 4.06
C THR A 617 -5.87 -11.02 5.33
N LEU A 618 -4.99 -10.30 6.05
CA LEU A 618 -4.24 -10.76 7.23
C LEU A 618 -3.36 -11.99 6.96
N ARG A 619 -3.05 -12.29 5.70
CA ARG A 619 -1.93 -13.16 5.34
C ARG A 619 -0.63 -12.58 5.88
N LEU A 620 0.32 -13.43 6.21
CA LEU A 620 1.66 -12.99 6.53
C LEU A 620 2.36 -12.52 5.26
N ALA A 621 3.13 -11.45 5.37
CA ALA A 621 4.06 -11.00 4.35
C ALA A 621 5.48 -11.06 4.90
N SER A 622 6.43 -11.36 4.06
CA SER A 622 7.86 -11.36 4.37
C SER A 622 8.49 -10.11 3.78
N GLN A 623 9.37 -9.45 4.54
CA GLN A 623 10.03 -8.21 4.12
C GLN A 623 11.46 -8.12 4.70
N ASN A 624 12.31 -7.33 4.08
CA ASN A 624 13.69 -7.03 4.48
C ASN A 624 14.60 -8.26 4.71
N PRO A 625 14.75 -9.18 3.72
CA PRO A 625 14.19 -9.25 2.39
C PRO A 625 12.87 -10.03 2.31
N ASN A 626 12.15 -9.88 1.20
CA ASN A 626 10.95 -10.67 0.95
C ASN A 626 11.30 -12.08 0.42
N LEU A 627 11.34 -13.07 1.31
CA LEU A 627 11.62 -14.47 0.97
C LEU A 627 10.39 -15.22 0.41
N GLN A 628 9.17 -14.73 0.59
CA GLN A 628 7.97 -15.32 -0.01
C GLN A 628 7.90 -15.12 -1.54
N ASN A 629 8.66 -14.15 -2.07
CA ASN A 629 8.71 -13.85 -3.51
C ASN A 629 9.94 -14.44 -4.22
N ILE A 630 10.67 -15.34 -3.58
CA ILE A 630 11.76 -16.08 -4.26
C ILE A 630 11.16 -16.83 -5.46
N PRO A 631 11.73 -16.70 -6.68
CA PRO A 631 11.18 -17.30 -7.88
C PRO A 631 10.91 -18.80 -7.71
N ARG A 632 9.73 -19.26 -8.17
CA ARG A 632 9.39 -20.68 -8.14
C ARG A 632 10.30 -21.47 -9.07
N PRO A 633 10.70 -22.72 -8.72
CA PRO A 633 11.50 -23.53 -9.62
C PRO A 633 10.72 -23.81 -10.91
N SER A 634 11.44 -23.76 -12.01
CA SER A 634 10.93 -24.19 -13.31
C SER A 634 11.21 -25.68 -13.50
N GLY A 635 10.32 -26.39 -14.20
CA GLY A 635 10.59 -27.76 -14.65
C GLY A 635 11.73 -27.87 -15.67
N ASN A 636 12.19 -26.74 -16.23
CA ASN A 636 13.42 -26.68 -17.02
C ASN A 636 14.64 -26.56 -16.08
N PRO A 637 15.55 -27.57 -16.03
CA PRO A 637 16.72 -27.53 -15.16
C PRO A 637 17.64 -26.34 -15.40
N ASN A 638 17.63 -25.80 -16.61
CA ASN A 638 18.46 -24.66 -17.03
C ASN A 638 17.83 -23.29 -16.77
N ALA A 639 16.63 -23.24 -16.23
CA ALA A 639 15.96 -21.98 -15.95
C ALA A 639 16.74 -21.17 -14.90
N LEU A 640 16.93 -19.88 -15.17
CA LEU A 640 17.72 -18.97 -14.33
C LEU A 640 17.18 -18.86 -12.91
N GLN A 641 15.86 -18.88 -12.74
CA GLN A 641 15.22 -18.81 -11.44
C GLN A 641 15.58 -19.97 -10.50
N ASN A 642 15.95 -21.15 -11.05
CA ASN A 642 16.37 -22.29 -10.24
C ASN A 642 17.66 -22.03 -9.47
N LEU A 643 18.55 -21.16 -10.01
CA LEU A 643 19.81 -20.78 -9.38
C LEU A 643 19.56 -20.16 -7.99
N ILE A 644 18.51 -19.36 -7.86
CA ILE A 644 18.24 -18.60 -6.63
C ILE A 644 17.88 -19.53 -5.47
N ARG A 645 17.02 -20.53 -5.69
CA ARG A 645 16.64 -21.47 -4.62
C ARG A 645 17.74 -22.45 -4.25
N ASN A 646 18.66 -22.75 -5.18
CA ASN A 646 19.71 -23.73 -4.96
C ASN A 646 20.77 -23.27 -3.98
N PHE A 647 21.01 -21.96 -3.82
CA PHE A 647 22.00 -21.48 -2.86
C PHE A 647 21.47 -21.34 -1.42
N PHE A 648 20.15 -21.58 -1.19
CA PHE A 648 19.65 -21.77 0.16
C PHE A 648 19.80 -23.24 0.54
N VAL A 649 20.67 -23.52 1.49
CA VAL A 649 21.05 -24.88 1.88
C VAL A 649 20.78 -25.10 3.36
N ALA A 650 20.47 -26.34 3.74
CA ALA A 650 20.45 -26.73 5.14
C ALA A 650 21.90 -26.81 5.68
N GLN A 651 22.07 -26.53 6.97
CA GLN A 651 23.39 -26.69 7.57
C GLN A 651 23.84 -28.16 7.55
N GLU A 652 25.14 -28.41 7.71
CA GLU A 652 25.71 -29.74 7.71
C GLU A 652 25.00 -30.65 8.74
N GLY A 653 24.67 -31.87 8.32
CA GLY A 653 23.92 -32.83 9.14
C GLY A 653 22.39 -32.58 9.22
N HIS A 654 21.87 -31.54 8.53
CA HIS A 654 20.46 -31.17 8.50
C HIS A 654 19.86 -31.27 7.09
N THR A 655 18.56 -31.20 7.02
CA THR A 655 17.78 -31.13 5.77
C THR A 655 16.59 -30.20 5.96
N PHE A 656 16.11 -29.63 4.87
CA PHE A 656 14.82 -28.92 4.86
C PHE A 656 13.68 -29.92 4.77
N VAL A 657 12.62 -29.66 5.53
CA VAL A 657 11.33 -30.33 5.43
C VAL A 657 10.25 -29.26 5.35
N ALA A 658 9.39 -29.33 4.36
CA ALA A 658 8.32 -28.36 4.18
C ALA A 658 7.01 -29.06 3.80
N ARG A 659 5.88 -28.52 4.25
CA ARG A 659 4.55 -28.98 3.83
C ARG A 659 3.71 -27.81 3.37
N ASP A 660 2.99 -28.02 2.27
CA ASP A 660 2.09 -27.06 1.63
C ASP A 660 0.67 -27.59 1.61
N PHE A 661 -0.33 -26.76 1.90
CA PHE A 661 -1.72 -27.18 1.83
C PHE A 661 -2.17 -27.43 0.39
N SER A 662 -2.73 -28.61 0.14
CA SER A 662 -3.19 -29.02 -1.20
C SER A 662 -4.50 -28.32 -1.57
N GLY A 663 -4.41 -27.33 -2.47
CA GLY A 663 -5.59 -26.66 -3.03
C GLY A 663 -6.47 -25.92 -2.02
N ILE A 664 -5.91 -25.42 -0.93
CA ILE A 664 -6.64 -24.78 0.19
C ILE A 664 -7.66 -23.73 -0.27
N GLU A 665 -7.29 -22.85 -1.22
CA GLU A 665 -8.23 -21.82 -1.70
C GLU A 665 -9.45 -22.42 -2.41
N ALA A 666 -9.27 -23.49 -3.21
CA ALA A 666 -10.37 -24.17 -3.88
C ALA A 666 -11.30 -24.88 -2.89
N VAL A 667 -10.71 -25.56 -1.91
CA VAL A 667 -11.48 -26.24 -0.81
C VAL A 667 -12.31 -25.21 -0.05
N LEU A 668 -11.72 -24.05 0.30
CA LEU A 668 -12.42 -22.98 1.02
C LEU A 668 -13.50 -22.30 0.17
N VAL A 669 -13.30 -22.16 -1.14
CA VAL A 669 -14.36 -21.70 -2.05
C VAL A 669 -15.53 -22.69 -2.05
N GLY A 670 -15.27 -23.99 -2.10
CA GLY A 670 -16.31 -25.03 -1.99
C GLY A 670 -17.07 -24.98 -0.66
N TYR A 671 -16.34 -24.73 0.44
CA TYR A 671 -16.94 -24.54 1.78
C TYR A 671 -17.87 -23.32 1.82
N GLU A 672 -17.39 -22.16 1.37
CA GLU A 672 -18.17 -20.91 1.33
C GLU A 672 -19.38 -21.01 0.38
N ALA A 673 -19.22 -21.71 -0.75
CA ALA A 673 -20.29 -21.97 -1.71
C ALA A 673 -21.27 -23.07 -1.25
N ARG A 674 -21.01 -23.72 -0.11
CA ARG A 674 -21.81 -24.83 0.44
C ARG A 674 -21.99 -25.98 -0.54
N SER A 675 -20.91 -26.35 -1.26
CA SER A 675 -20.92 -27.47 -2.22
C SER A 675 -19.98 -28.59 -1.77
N PRO A 676 -20.52 -29.67 -1.13
CA PRO A 676 -19.74 -30.85 -0.73
C PRO A 676 -19.06 -31.51 -1.95
N GLU A 677 -19.72 -31.55 -3.10
CA GLU A 677 -19.18 -32.10 -4.35
C GLU A 677 -17.93 -31.30 -4.80
N TYR A 678 -17.99 -30.00 -4.73
CA TYR A 678 -16.85 -29.16 -5.08
C TYR A 678 -15.68 -29.34 -4.09
N ILE A 679 -15.96 -29.42 -2.78
CA ILE A 679 -14.95 -29.72 -1.74
C ILE A 679 -14.27 -31.06 -2.03
N ARG A 680 -15.06 -32.10 -2.35
CA ARG A 680 -14.57 -33.43 -2.69
C ARG A 680 -13.62 -33.39 -3.88
N LEU A 681 -14.00 -32.70 -4.96
CA LEU A 681 -13.17 -32.51 -6.14
C LEU A 681 -11.92 -31.66 -5.85
N ALA A 682 -12.04 -30.60 -5.06
CA ALA A 682 -10.93 -29.73 -4.71
C ALA A 682 -9.85 -30.47 -3.91
N LYS A 683 -10.25 -31.44 -3.07
CA LYS A 683 -9.32 -32.34 -2.36
C LYS A 683 -8.64 -33.37 -3.27
N MET A 684 -9.25 -33.73 -4.38
CA MET A 684 -8.69 -34.66 -5.37
C MET A 684 -7.93 -33.90 -6.47
N ASP A 685 -8.65 -33.36 -7.44
CA ASP A 685 -8.15 -32.47 -8.50
C ASP A 685 -9.29 -31.84 -9.31
N VAL A 686 -9.91 -30.79 -8.80
CA VAL A 686 -10.95 -30.05 -9.51
C VAL A 686 -10.50 -29.51 -10.88
N HIS A 687 -9.21 -29.23 -11.03
CA HIS A 687 -8.67 -28.72 -12.29
C HIS A 687 -8.69 -29.79 -13.40
N SER A 688 -8.35 -31.05 -13.08
CA SER A 688 -8.45 -32.16 -14.02
C SER A 688 -9.89 -32.48 -14.38
N PHE A 689 -10.81 -32.42 -13.41
CA PHE A 689 -12.25 -32.60 -13.68
C PHE A 689 -12.75 -31.55 -14.68
N TYR A 690 -12.48 -30.28 -14.42
CA TYR A 690 -12.85 -29.17 -15.30
C TYR A 690 -12.18 -29.29 -16.68
N THR A 691 -10.90 -29.69 -16.73
CA THR A 691 -10.17 -29.90 -17.99
C THR A 691 -10.88 -30.91 -18.89
N ALA A 692 -11.32 -32.05 -18.34
CA ALA A 692 -12.03 -33.05 -19.10
C ALA A 692 -13.30 -32.52 -19.78
N TYR A 693 -14.16 -31.87 -19.00
CA TYR A 693 -15.41 -31.31 -19.50
C TYR A 693 -15.21 -30.17 -20.50
N ALA A 694 -14.22 -29.32 -20.27
CA ALA A 694 -13.90 -28.23 -21.16
C ALA A 694 -13.36 -28.72 -22.50
N LEU A 695 -12.47 -29.73 -22.51
CA LEU A 695 -11.94 -30.34 -23.72
C LEU A 695 -13.02 -31.14 -24.49
N ASN A 696 -13.90 -31.82 -23.78
CA ASN A 696 -15.06 -32.47 -24.42
C ASN A 696 -15.93 -31.41 -25.15
N SER A 697 -16.24 -30.30 -24.48
CA SER A 697 -17.11 -29.26 -25.02
C SER A 697 -16.48 -28.44 -26.15
N LEU A 698 -15.14 -28.29 -26.18
CA LEU A 698 -14.44 -27.51 -27.20
C LEU A 698 -14.20 -28.26 -28.51
N ASP A 699 -13.62 -29.46 -28.40
CA ASP A 699 -13.04 -30.14 -29.54
C ASP A 699 -13.15 -31.69 -29.47
N GLY A 700 -13.79 -32.19 -28.40
CA GLY A 700 -14.02 -33.62 -28.23
C GLY A 700 -12.75 -34.43 -27.91
N ARG A 701 -11.62 -33.81 -27.57
CA ARG A 701 -10.39 -34.53 -27.19
C ARG A 701 -10.58 -35.48 -26.00
N VAL A 702 -11.52 -35.21 -25.14
CA VAL A 702 -12.03 -36.15 -24.16
C VAL A 702 -13.41 -36.59 -24.62
N SER A 703 -13.64 -37.90 -24.86
CA SER A 703 -14.95 -38.38 -25.31
C SER A 703 -15.99 -38.29 -24.19
N ALA A 704 -17.27 -38.18 -24.56
CA ALA A 704 -18.37 -38.11 -23.58
C ALA A 704 -18.41 -39.36 -22.67
N ASN A 705 -17.99 -40.52 -23.17
CA ASN A 705 -17.93 -41.75 -22.42
C ASN A 705 -16.77 -41.83 -21.41
N ASP A 706 -15.76 -40.98 -21.59
CA ASP A 706 -14.55 -40.94 -20.79
C ASP A 706 -14.54 -39.76 -19.76
N LEU A 707 -15.63 -39.02 -19.66
CA LEU A 707 -15.79 -37.97 -18.69
C LEU A 707 -15.83 -38.54 -17.26
N PRO A 708 -15.13 -37.92 -16.29
CA PRO A 708 -15.23 -38.29 -14.90
C PRO A 708 -16.64 -37.93 -14.36
N ASP A 709 -17.23 -38.85 -13.55
CA ASP A 709 -18.58 -38.66 -12.99
C ASP A 709 -18.51 -38.52 -11.46
N LEU A 710 -19.21 -37.52 -10.92
CA LEU A 710 -19.32 -37.28 -9.48
C LEU A 710 -20.04 -38.45 -8.72
N GLY A 711 -20.84 -39.25 -9.41
CA GLY A 711 -21.47 -40.45 -8.83
C GLY A 711 -20.52 -41.62 -8.60
N TRP A 712 -19.26 -41.56 -9.10
CA TRP A 712 -18.27 -42.61 -8.89
C TRP A 712 -17.74 -42.58 -7.44
N ASP A 713 -17.26 -43.72 -6.95
CA ASP A 713 -16.49 -43.78 -5.73
C ASP A 713 -15.15 -43.00 -5.85
N ASP A 714 -14.55 -42.70 -4.69
CA ASP A 714 -13.34 -41.86 -4.65
C ASP A 714 -12.16 -42.47 -5.37
N ALA A 715 -12.00 -43.81 -5.31
CA ALA A 715 -10.86 -44.51 -5.93
C ALA A 715 -10.91 -44.40 -7.47
N LYS A 716 -12.08 -44.72 -8.05
CA LYS A 716 -12.31 -44.63 -9.49
C LYS A 716 -12.20 -43.18 -10.00
N LEU A 717 -12.79 -42.26 -9.27
CA LEU A 717 -12.73 -40.83 -9.62
C LEU A 717 -11.29 -40.33 -9.57
N ALA A 718 -10.54 -40.57 -8.50
CA ALA A 718 -9.15 -40.17 -8.35
C ALA A 718 -8.25 -40.79 -9.41
N GLN A 719 -8.44 -42.06 -9.76
CA GLN A 719 -7.73 -42.74 -10.84
C GLN A 719 -7.93 -41.96 -12.16
N ARG A 720 -9.20 -41.72 -12.54
CA ARG A 720 -9.50 -41.03 -13.80
C ARG A 720 -8.97 -39.58 -13.84
N LEU A 721 -9.08 -38.84 -12.75
CA LEU A 721 -8.50 -37.52 -12.64
C LEU A 721 -6.97 -37.54 -12.77
N GLY A 722 -6.31 -38.58 -12.22
CA GLY A 722 -4.87 -38.80 -12.40
C GLY A 722 -4.46 -39.09 -13.84
N GLU A 723 -5.27 -39.86 -14.59
CA GLU A 723 -5.06 -40.10 -16.01
C GLU A 723 -5.16 -38.79 -16.81
N ILE A 724 -6.24 -38.01 -16.62
CA ILE A 724 -6.44 -36.70 -17.25
C ILE A 724 -5.30 -35.72 -16.93
N LYS A 725 -4.85 -35.72 -15.66
CA LYS A 725 -3.71 -34.89 -15.21
C LYS A 725 -2.41 -35.21 -15.98
N LYS A 726 -2.18 -36.48 -16.31
CA LYS A 726 -1.00 -36.93 -17.06
C LYS A 726 -1.14 -36.60 -18.56
N GLU A 727 -2.28 -36.97 -19.14
CA GLU A 727 -2.54 -36.85 -20.56
C GLU A 727 -2.64 -35.40 -21.02
N PHE A 728 -3.36 -34.54 -20.26
CA PHE A 728 -3.61 -33.13 -20.60
C PHE A 728 -2.88 -32.17 -19.67
N LYS A 729 -1.66 -32.51 -19.24
CA LYS A 729 -0.88 -31.74 -18.28
C LYS A 729 -0.68 -30.29 -18.70
N SER A 730 -0.40 -30.01 -19.97
CA SER A 730 -0.21 -28.66 -20.49
C SER A 730 -1.51 -27.85 -20.44
N ASP A 731 -2.59 -28.38 -21.02
CA ASP A 731 -3.92 -27.70 -21.01
C ASP A 731 -4.37 -27.40 -19.59
N ARG A 732 -4.26 -28.40 -18.68
CA ARG A 732 -4.64 -28.26 -17.27
C ARG A 732 -3.86 -27.15 -16.56
N ASN A 733 -2.55 -27.14 -16.69
CA ASN A 733 -1.69 -26.21 -15.94
C ASN A 733 -1.65 -24.82 -16.55
N GLU A 734 -1.65 -24.71 -17.88
CA GLU A 734 -1.50 -23.43 -18.57
C GLU A 734 -2.84 -22.69 -18.76
N LEU A 735 -3.96 -23.41 -18.81
CA LEU A 735 -5.26 -22.81 -19.08
C LEU A 735 -6.26 -23.03 -17.93
N TYR A 736 -6.64 -24.29 -17.68
CA TYR A 736 -7.81 -24.57 -16.84
C TYR A 736 -7.59 -24.30 -15.34
N LYS A 737 -6.38 -24.49 -14.84
CA LYS A 737 -6.03 -24.10 -13.47
C LYS A 737 -6.15 -22.58 -13.29
N HIS A 738 -5.66 -21.81 -14.24
CA HIS A 738 -5.77 -20.33 -14.18
C HIS A 738 -7.21 -19.85 -14.32
N LEU A 739 -8.01 -20.53 -15.17
CA LEU A 739 -9.44 -20.23 -15.33
C LEU A 739 -10.23 -20.55 -14.08
N THR A 740 -10.03 -21.72 -13.44
CA THR A 740 -10.66 -22.06 -12.16
C THR A 740 -10.46 -20.95 -11.14
N HIS A 741 -9.20 -20.51 -10.96
CA HIS A 741 -8.89 -19.43 -10.04
C HIS A 741 -9.54 -18.09 -10.46
N ALA A 742 -9.50 -17.76 -11.76
CA ALA A 742 -10.11 -16.54 -12.27
C ALA A 742 -11.63 -16.50 -12.06
N ILE A 743 -12.31 -17.62 -12.31
CA ILE A 743 -13.78 -17.75 -12.13
C ILE A 743 -14.15 -17.69 -10.65
N ASN A 744 -13.44 -18.43 -9.80
CA ASN A 744 -13.71 -18.46 -8.35
C ASN A 744 -13.67 -17.05 -7.74
N PHE A 745 -12.78 -16.18 -8.24
CA PHE A 745 -12.65 -14.82 -7.77
C PHE A 745 -13.31 -13.77 -8.68
N GLY A 746 -14.27 -14.17 -9.50
CA GLY A 746 -15.17 -13.28 -10.23
C GLY A 746 -14.51 -12.49 -11.37
N GLN A 747 -13.39 -12.97 -11.93
CA GLN A 747 -12.80 -12.34 -13.10
C GLN A 747 -13.64 -12.63 -14.35
N GLY A 748 -13.90 -11.59 -15.17
CA GLY A 748 -14.52 -11.76 -16.47
C GLY A 748 -13.54 -12.34 -17.50
N ALA A 749 -14.05 -12.80 -18.63
CA ALA A 749 -13.27 -13.48 -19.68
C ALA A 749 -12.06 -12.65 -20.16
N LYS A 750 -12.19 -11.33 -20.30
CA LYS A 750 -11.08 -10.45 -20.69
C LYS A 750 -9.98 -10.40 -19.62
N GLY A 751 -10.34 -10.30 -18.34
CA GLY A 751 -9.37 -10.31 -17.24
C GLY A 751 -8.68 -11.67 -17.11
N ALA A 752 -9.42 -12.76 -17.31
CA ALA A 752 -8.87 -14.12 -17.36
C ALA A 752 -7.88 -14.29 -18.52
N GLN A 753 -8.23 -13.81 -19.73
CA GLN A 753 -7.33 -13.82 -20.91
C GLN A 753 -6.01 -13.12 -20.61
N GLU A 754 -6.09 -11.92 -20.04
CA GLU A 754 -4.90 -11.13 -19.70
C GLU A 754 -4.01 -11.83 -18.66
N LYS A 755 -4.63 -12.49 -17.66
CA LYS A 755 -3.92 -13.25 -16.62
C LYS A 755 -3.23 -14.47 -17.22
N ILE A 756 -3.93 -15.25 -18.03
CA ILE A 756 -3.37 -16.43 -18.72
C ILE A 756 -2.18 -16.01 -19.58
N TYR A 757 -2.35 -14.97 -20.40
CA TYR A 757 -1.28 -14.45 -21.22
C TYR A 757 -0.05 -14.03 -20.39
N LYS A 758 -0.29 -13.37 -19.26
CA LYS A 758 0.79 -12.94 -18.35
C LYS A 758 1.59 -14.11 -17.78
N GLU A 759 0.91 -15.22 -17.47
CA GLU A 759 1.53 -16.36 -16.77
C GLU A 759 2.10 -17.42 -17.73
N THR A 760 1.57 -17.51 -18.97
CA THR A 760 1.92 -18.58 -19.91
C THR A 760 2.54 -18.09 -21.22
N ASP A 761 2.53 -16.77 -21.45
CA ASP A 761 2.90 -16.12 -22.73
C ASP A 761 2.05 -16.59 -23.94
N LYS A 762 0.93 -17.31 -23.70
CA LYS A 762 0.02 -17.80 -24.72
C LYS A 762 -1.28 -17.00 -24.78
N ILE A 763 -1.60 -16.45 -25.96
CA ILE A 763 -2.88 -15.75 -26.16
C ILE A 763 -3.96 -16.78 -26.50
N GLN A 764 -4.99 -16.85 -25.67
CA GLN A 764 -6.17 -17.66 -25.93
C GLN A 764 -7.29 -16.79 -26.53
N PRO A 765 -8.05 -17.25 -27.53
CA PRO A 765 -9.17 -16.49 -28.09
C PRO A 765 -10.22 -16.18 -27.00
N LEU A 766 -10.69 -14.93 -26.97
CA LEU A 766 -11.68 -14.51 -25.97
C LEU A 766 -12.96 -15.34 -26.02
N LYS A 767 -13.39 -15.74 -27.22
CA LYS A 767 -14.56 -16.60 -27.43
C LYS A 767 -14.36 -17.98 -26.77
N THR A 768 -13.18 -18.56 -26.91
CA THR A 768 -12.81 -19.84 -26.27
C THR A 768 -12.87 -19.71 -24.75
N ILE A 769 -12.25 -18.65 -24.21
CA ILE A 769 -12.28 -18.41 -22.75
C ILE A 769 -13.69 -18.23 -22.25
N SER A 770 -14.52 -17.42 -22.93
CA SER A 770 -15.92 -17.22 -22.55
C SER A 770 -16.73 -18.52 -22.56
N HIS A 771 -16.51 -19.37 -23.58
CA HIS A 771 -17.20 -20.66 -23.69
C HIS A 771 -16.83 -21.60 -22.53
N VAL A 772 -15.55 -21.84 -22.29
CA VAL A 772 -15.11 -22.75 -21.21
C VAL A 772 -15.45 -22.20 -19.80
N MET A 773 -15.48 -20.86 -19.63
CA MET A 773 -16.00 -20.28 -18.38
C MET A 773 -17.49 -20.57 -18.19
N GLY A 774 -18.26 -20.66 -19.29
CA GLY A 774 -19.66 -21.13 -19.29
C GLY A 774 -19.76 -22.57 -18.78
N VAL A 775 -19.00 -23.48 -19.37
CA VAL A 775 -18.91 -24.89 -18.94
C VAL A 775 -18.62 -25.02 -17.44
N TYR A 776 -17.68 -24.25 -16.90
CA TYR A 776 -17.37 -24.26 -15.46
C TYR A 776 -18.57 -23.88 -14.59
N LYS A 777 -19.31 -22.86 -14.98
CA LYS A 777 -20.49 -22.37 -14.25
C LYS A 777 -21.66 -23.36 -14.28
N GLU A 778 -21.78 -24.11 -15.38
CA GLU A 778 -22.77 -25.19 -15.52
C GLU A 778 -22.39 -26.39 -14.64
N LEU A 779 -21.12 -26.74 -14.57
CA LEU A 779 -20.60 -27.81 -13.69
C LEU A 779 -20.76 -27.48 -12.22
N PHE A 780 -20.55 -26.22 -11.86
CA PHE A 780 -20.52 -25.77 -10.46
C PHE A 780 -21.45 -24.59 -10.20
N PRO A 781 -22.78 -24.76 -10.31
CA PRO A 781 -23.75 -23.65 -10.20
C PRO A 781 -23.77 -23.01 -8.80
N ALA A 782 -23.29 -23.72 -7.77
CA ALA A 782 -23.16 -23.20 -6.43
C ALA A 782 -22.15 -22.03 -6.34
N ILE A 783 -21.12 -22.00 -7.21
CA ILE A 783 -20.08 -20.96 -7.19
C ILE A 783 -20.64 -19.58 -7.60
N PRO A 784 -21.26 -19.40 -8.80
CA PRO A 784 -21.88 -18.11 -9.15
C PRO A 784 -22.97 -17.66 -8.17
N LYS A 785 -23.73 -18.60 -7.59
CA LYS A 785 -24.74 -18.29 -6.57
C LYS A 785 -24.06 -17.69 -5.33
N TRP A 786 -23.06 -18.36 -4.79
CA TRP A 786 -22.28 -17.85 -3.65
C TRP A 786 -21.66 -16.47 -3.95
N GLN A 787 -21.08 -16.28 -5.14
CA GLN A 787 -20.50 -15.00 -5.55
C GLN A 787 -21.52 -13.86 -5.48
N HIS A 788 -22.73 -14.10 -5.96
CA HIS A 788 -23.83 -13.15 -5.88
C HIS A 788 -24.23 -12.87 -4.43
N ASP A 789 -24.46 -13.90 -3.64
CA ASP A 789 -24.95 -13.83 -2.27
C ASP A 789 -23.96 -13.06 -1.36
N ILE A 790 -22.65 -13.35 -1.48
CA ILE A 790 -21.63 -12.67 -0.67
C ILE A 790 -21.44 -11.20 -1.05
N GLN A 791 -21.59 -10.86 -2.32
CA GLN A 791 -21.57 -9.46 -2.76
C GLN A 791 -22.79 -8.69 -2.24
N LEU A 792 -23.96 -9.29 -2.24
CA LEU A 792 -25.16 -8.70 -1.63
C LEU A 792 -25.01 -8.52 -0.12
N GLN A 793 -24.43 -9.50 0.56
CA GLN A 793 -24.12 -9.40 2.00
C GLN A 793 -23.18 -8.23 2.24
N ALA A 794 -22.08 -8.15 1.51
CA ALA A 794 -21.09 -7.09 1.65
C ALA A 794 -21.65 -5.68 1.35
N ASP A 795 -22.53 -5.55 0.33
CA ASP A 795 -23.19 -4.28 0.00
C ASP A 795 -24.16 -3.82 1.11
N ARG A 796 -24.89 -4.78 1.72
CA ARG A 796 -25.85 -4.51 2.79
C ARG A 796 -25.14 -4.16 4.11
N GLU A 797 -24.12 -4.96 4.50
CA GLU A 797 -23.48 -4.85 5.80
C GLU A 797 -22.31 -3.86 5.82
N GLY A 798 -21.71 -3.56 4.65
CA GLY A 798 -20.51 -2.71 4.51
C GLY A 798 -19.22 -3.42 4.94
N TYR A 799 -19.29 -4.69 5.34
CA TYR A 799 -18.15 -5.50 5.72
C TYR A 799 -18.43 -7.00 5.53
N LEU A 800 -17.36 -7.79 5.55
CA LEU A 800 -17.42 -9.24 5.67
C LEU A 800 -16.57 -9.68 6.87
N ARG A 801 -16.99 -10.74 7.52
CA ARG A 801 -16.25 -11.44 8.60
C ARG A 801 -15.94 -12.86 8.15
N ASN A 802 -14.71 -13.31 8.38
CA ASN A 802 -14.32 -14.71 8.16
C ASN A 802 -14.55 -15.58 9.41
N ALA A 803 -14.25 -16.87 9.32
CA ALA A 803 -14.44 -17.83 10.41
C ALA A 803 -13.57 -17.54 11.64
N PHE A 804 -12.40 -16.96 11.47
CA PHE A 804 -11.44 -16.59 12.52
C PHE A 804 -11.67 -15.19 13.13
N GLY A 805 -12.78 -14.52 12.80
CA GLY A 805 -13.10 -13.21 13.34
C GLY A 805 -12.49 -12.03 12.59
N TYR A 806 -11.71 -12.24 11.52
CA TYR A 806 -11.17 -11.12 10.71
C TYR A 806 -12.27 -10.39 9.97
N VAL A 807 -12.16 -9.06 9.92
CA VAL A 807 -13.15 -8.20 9.29
C VAL A 807 -12.51 -7.38 8.17
N LEU A 808 -13.13 -7.42 6.98
CA LEU A 808 -12.79 -6.52 5.87
C LEU A 808 -13.95 -5.57 5.62
N ARG A 809 -13.72 -4.28 5.70
CA ARG A 809 -14.70 -3.25 5.34
C ARG A 809 -14.71 -3.02 3.83
N LEU A 810 -15.89 -2.91 3.25
CA LEU A 810 -16.12 -2.86 1.81
C LEU A 810 -17.15 -1.76 1.50
N ASN A 811 -16.72 -0.71 0.83
CA ASN A 811 -17.53 0.50 0.65
C ASN A 811 -18.07 0.68 -0.78
N LYS A 812 -17.60 -0.13 -1.75
CA LYS A 812 -17.97 -0.01 -3.17
C LYS A 812 -18.09 -1.38 -3.84
N ILE A 813 -19.05 -2.17 -3.40
CA ILE A 813 -19.38 -3.46 -4.05
C ILE A 813 -19.98 -3.22 -5.44
N TYR A 814 -20.84 -2.21 -5.56
CA TYR A 814 -21.45 -1.83 -6.82
C TYR A 814 -21.20 -0.36 -7.16
N SER A 815 -21.16 -0.07 -8.44
CA SER A 815 -21.19 1.27 -9.01
C SER A 815 -22.36 1.40 -9.97
N TRP A 816 -22.84 2.63 -10.17
CA TRP A 816 -23.91 2.92 -11.09
C TRP A 816 -23.36 3.60 -12.34
N LYS A 817 -23.71 3.10 -13.51
CA LYS A 817 -23.36 3.67 -14.80
C LYS A 817 -24.61 4.02 -15.58
N LEU A 818 -24.65 5.20 -16.17
CA LEU A 818 -25.72 5.59 -17.04
C LEU A 818 -25.42 5.11 -18.47
N GLU A 819 -26.17 4.12 -18.97
CA GLU A 819 -26.06 3.62 -20.34
C GLU A 819 -27.42 3.76 -21.02
N HIS A 820 -27.44 4.38 -22.18
CA HIS A 820 -28.70 4.62 -22.98
C HIS A 820 -29.86 5.23 -22.18
N GLY A 821 -29.53 6.14 -21.22
CA GLY A 821 -30.54 6.80 -20.38
C GLY A 821 -31.04 5.95 -19.19
N VAL A 822 -30.53 4.73 -19.01
CA VAL A 822 -30.90 3.84 -17.90
C VAL A 822 -29.70 3.66 -16.96
N TRP A 823 -29.95 3.82 -15.66
CA TRP A 823 -28.94 3.52 -14.66
C TRP A 823 -28.77 2.01 -14.50
N GLN A 824 -27.58 1.51 -14.82
CA GLN A 824 -27.21 0.11 -14.66
C GLN A 824 -26.27 -0.06 -13.48
N LYS A 825 -26.47 -1.14 -12.73
CA LYS A 825 -25.66 -1.53 -11.58
C LYS A 825 -24.52 -2.42 -12.08
N GLU A 826 -23.27 -1.95 -11.96
CA GLU A 826 -22.08 -2.69 -12.35
C GLU A 826 -21.24 -3.07 -11.10
N PRO A 827 -20.44 -4.15 -11.16
CA PRO A 827 -19.47 -4.45 -10.10
C PRO A 827 -18.54 -3.26 -9.84
N GLY A 828 -18.43 -2.86 -8.59
CA GLY A 828 -17.51 -1.82 -8.12
C GLY A 828 -16.12 -2.38 -7.83
N GLU A 829 -15.24 -1.51 -7.34
CA GLU A 829 -13.84 -1.84 -7.05
C GLU A 829 -13.69 -2.90 -5.95
N ASP A 830 -14.63 -2.98 -5.00
CA ASP A 830 -14.60 -3.94 -3.90
C ASP A 830 -15.29 -5.27 -4.23
N ALA A 831 -15.94 -5.41 -5.38
CA ALA A 831 -16.69 -6.61 -5.73
C ALA A 831 -15.81 -7.88 -5.76
N GLN A 832 -14.61 -7.79 -6.34
CA GLN A 832 -13.64 -8.90 -6.36
C GLN A 832 -12.97 -9.11 -4.99
N ARG A 833 -12.72 -8.04 -4.23
CA ARG A 833 -12.19 -8.14 -2.87
C ARG A 833 -13.13 -8.91 -1.95
N ALA A 834 -14.45 -8.72 -2.11
CA ALA A 834 -15.46 -9.44 -1.36
C ALA A 834 -15.40 -10.96 -1.60
N LEU A 835 -15.20 -11.38 -2.86
CA LEU A 835 -15.09 -12.79 -3.24
C LEU A 835 -13.80 -13.44 -2.70
N ALA A 836 -12.69 -12.70 -2.77
CA ALA A 836 -11.39 -13.20 -2.37
C ALA A 836 -11.23 -13.27 -0.83
N PHE A 837 -11.91 -12.39 -0.09
CA PHE A 837 -11.61 -12.17 1.32
C PHE A 837 -11.76 -13.42 2.18
N LYS A 838 -12.96 -14.06 2.21
CA LYS A 838 -13.18 -15.21 3.10
C LYS A 838 -12.27 -16.40 2.78
N PRO A 839 -12.14 -16.89 1.53
CA PRO A 839 -11.23 -17.98 1.24
C PRO A 839 -9.79 -17.69 1.62
N GLN A 840 -9.28 -16.50 1.28
CA GLN A 840 -7.88 -16.14 1.53
C GLN A 840 -7.59 -15.88 3.02
N SER A 841 -8.49 -15.21 3.72
CA SER A 841 -8.29 -14.93 5.14
C SER A 841 -8.54 -16.15 6.03
N ASN A 842 -9.41 -17.07 5.63
CA ASN A 842 -9.55 -18.37 6.29
C ASN A 842 -8.28 -19.21 6.10
N ALA A 843 -7.70 -19.26 4.90
CA ALA A 843 -6.41 -19.92 4.67
C ALA A 843 -5.31 -19.31 5.56
N ALA A 844 -5.29 -17.97 5.69
CA ALA A 844 -4.36 -17.29 6.59
C ALA A 844 -4.57 -17.67 8.06
N GLY A 845 -5.80 -17.80 8.52
CA GLY A 845 -6.10 -18.24 9.88
C GLY A 845 -5.62 -19.67 10.13
N ILE A 846 -5.91 -20.59 9.21
CA ILE A 846 -5.52 -22.01 9.32
C ILE A 846 -3.99 -22.18 9.45
N ILE A 847 -3.20 -21.50 8.60
CA ILE A 847 -1.74 -21.61 8.66
C ILE A 847 -1.18 -21.00 9.95
N LYS A 848 -1.76 -19.90 10.43
CA LYS A 848 -1.36 -19.24 11.69
C LYS A 848 -1.62 -20.16 12.89
N GLU A 849 -2.78 -20.81 12.94
CA GLU A 849 -3.11 -21.79 13.97
C GLU A 849 -2.13 -22.97 13.96
N ALA A 850 -1.74 -23.46 12.79
CA ALA A 850 -0.73 -24.53 12.69
C ALA A 850 0.62 -24.07 13.25
N ILE A 851 1.08 -22.85 12.93
CA ILE A 851 2.33 -22.30 13.47
C ILE A 851 2.26 -22.12 14.99
N LEU A 852 1.14 -21.61 15.53
CA LEU A 852 0.94 -21.45 16.97
C LEU A 852 1.04 -22.81 17.70
N ARG A 853 0.39 -23.83 17.19
CA ARG A 853 0.45 -25.17 17.77
C ARG A 853 1.85 -25.78 17.70
N LEU A 854 2.52 -25.65 16.57
CA LEU A 854 3.90 -26.11 16.41
C LEU A 854 4.84 -25.39 17.38
N TYR A 855 4.71 -24.09 17.55
CA TYR A 855 5.59 -23.28 18.37
C TYR A 855 5.31 -23.45 19.88
N PHE A 856 4.06 -23.32 20.31
CA PHE A 856 3.73 -23.34 21.75
C PHE A 856 3.51 -24.73 22.32
N ASN A 857 2.91 -25.66 21.55
CA ASN A 857 2.54 -26.98 22.08
C ASN A 857 3.60 -28.05 21.77
N ARG A 858 4.41 -27.86 20.72
CA ARG A 858 5.40 -28.84 20.26
C ARG A 858 6.77 -28.21 20.00
N PHE A 859 7.21 -27.27 20.84
CA PHE A 859 8.43 -26.51 20.60
C PHE A 859 9.66 -27.41 20.44
N GLU A 860 9.89 -28.34 21.36
CA GLU A 860 11.05 -29.24 21.32
C GLU A 860 11.03 -30.22 20.14
N GLU A 861 9.84 -30.65 19.72
CA GLU A 861 9.70 -31.59 18.63
C GLU A 861 9.73 -30.91 17.25
N ALA A 862 9.16 -29.73 17.11
CA ALA A 862 8.98 -29.05 15.82
C ALA A 862 9.22 -27.54 15.85
N GLY A 863 8.75 -26.83 16.88
CA GLY A 863 8.78 -25.36 16.93
C GLY A 863 10.19 -24.78 16.77
N ARG A 864 11.18 -25.41 17.41
CA ARG A 864 12.60 -25.02 17.33
C ARG A 864 13.21 -25.15 15.93
N TYR A 865 12.60 -25.91 15.04
CA TYR A 865 13.06 -26.14 13.67
C TYR A 865 12.36 -25.25 12.64
N LEU A 866 11.36 -24.46 13.04
CA LEU A 866 10.69 -23.51 12.16
C LEU A 866 11.67 -22.48 11.59
N ARG A 867 11.59 -22.20 10.28
CA ARG A 867 12.43 -21.21 9.58
C ARG A 867 11.59 -20.18 8.83
N LEU A 868 10.69 -20.62 7.94
CA LEU A 868 9.90 -19.75 7.10
C LEU A 868 8.44 -20.19 7.04
N GLN A 869 7.58 -19.25 6.76
CA GLN A 869 6.23 -19.45 6.27
C GLN A 869 6.14 -18.83 4.87
N ILE A 870 5.71 -19.61 3.88
CA ILE A 870 5.71 -19.19 2.47
C ILE A 870 4.33 -19.49 1.88
N HIS A 871 3.48 -18.46 1.78
CA HIS A 871 2.09 -18.61 1.34
C HIS A 871 1.30 -19.57 2.24
N ASP A 872 1.07 -20.80 1.77
CA ASP A 872 0.33 -21.85 2.49
C ASP A 872 1.27 -22.99 2.95
N GLU A 873 2.59 -22.75 2.93
CA GLU A 873 3.67 -23.70 3.27
C GLU A 873 4.33 -23.33 4.61
N ILE A 874 4.59 -24.34 5.45
CA ILE A 874 5.46 -24.27 6.61
C ILE A 874 6.80 -24.91 6.25
N PHE A 875 7.90 -24.20 6.53
CA PHE A 875 9.26 -24.56 6.15
C PHE A 875 10.14 -24.72 7.39
N THR A 876 10.78 -25.88 7.53
CA THR A 876 11.64 -26.24 8.67
C THR A 876 13.02 -26.65 8.22
N GLU A 877 13.99 -26.58 9.14
CA GLU A 877 15.34 -27.14 8.99
C GLU A 877 15.61 -28.08 10.16
N THR A 878 15.78 -29.37 9.91
CA THR A 878 15.82 -30.43 10.93
C THR A 878 17.00 -31.40 10.70
N PRO A 879 17.51 -32.08 11.74
CA PRO A 879 18.51 -33.14 11.56
C PRO A 879 18.05 -34.19 10.54
N LEU A 880 18.98 -34.69 9.73
CA LEU A 880 18.70 -35.67 8.66
C LEU A 880 17.91 -36.90 9.16
N ASN A 881 18.29 -37.43 10.32
CA ASN A 881 17.63 -38.60 10.93
C ASN A 881 16.24 -38.29 11.53
N TYR A 882 15.84 -37.04 11.57
CA TYR A 882 14.54 -36.58 12.11
C TYR A 882 13.56 -36.14 11.01
N ALA A 883 13.97 -36.15 9.76
CA ALA A 883 13.20 -35.62 8.63
C ALA A 883 11.81 -36.25 8.47
N GLU A 884 11.72 -37.58 8.50
CA GLU A 884 10.45 -38.32 8.39
C GLU A 884 9.52 -37.99 9.56
N ARG A 885 10.06 -37.94 10.79
CA ARG A 885 9.28 -37.59 11.97
C ARG A 885 8.78 -36.13 11.89
N MET A 886 9.62 -35.21 11.41
CA MET A 886 9.23 -33.82 11.19
C MET A 886 8.09 -33.71 10.19
N ASP A 887 8.17 -34.42 9.06
CA ASP A 887 7.10 -34.42 8.05
C ASP A 887 5.79 -34.95 8.63
N GLN A 888 5.83 -36.02 9.44
CA GLN A 888 4.66 -36.53 10.15
C GLN A 888 4.06 -35.50 11.12
N ILE A 889 4.91 -34.81 11.92
CA ILE A 889 4.45 -33.79 12.88
C ILE A 889 3.79 -32.62 12.14
N LEU A 890 4.41 -32.16 11.03
CA LEU A 890 3.80 -31.10 10.22
C LEU A 890 2.44 -31.55 9.66
N ALA A 891 2.33 -32.79 9.16
CA ALA A 891 1.04 -33.34 8.71
C ALA A 891 0.01 -33.39 9.85
N GLU A 892 0.39 -33.95 11.01
CA GLU A 892 -0.47 -34.04 12.19
C GLU A 892 -1.05 -32.69 12.58
N GLU A 893 -0.24 -31.58 12.53
CA GLU A 893 -0.69 -30.26 12.93
C GLU A 893 -1.41 -29.47 11.83
N MET A 894 -1.02 -29.66 10.57
CA MET A 894 -1.64 -28.96 9.45
C MET A 894 -2.99 -29.59 9.04
N GLU A 895 -3.12 -30.91 9.14
CA GLU A 895 -4.33 -31.63 8.70
C GLU A 895 -5.35 -31.86 9.82
N ARG A 896 -5.26 -31.14 10.93
CA ARG A 896 -6.26 -31.17 11.98
C ARG A 896 -7.63 -30.68 11.50
N PRO A 897 -8.73 -31.27 12.02
CA PRO A 897 -10.06 -30.68 11.88
C PRO A 897 -10.05 -29.22 12.36
N ILE A 898 -10.64 -28.32 11.58
CA ILE A 898 -10.64 -26.88 11.82
C ILE A 898 -11.91 -26.48 12.56
N PRO A 899 -11.84 -26.18 13.89
CA PRO A 899 -13.03 -25.91 14.71
C PRO A 899 -13.90 -24.77 14.19
N GLU A 900 -13.27 -23.75 13.57
CA GLU A 900 -13.92 -22.56 13.02
C GLU A 900 -14.69 -22.85 11.72
N LEU A 901 -14.51 -24.05 11.13
CA LEU A 901 -15.13 -24.47 9.87
C LEU A 901 -15.95 -25.77 10.05
N PRO A 902 -17.06 -25.70 10.82
CA PRO A 902 -17.94 -26.87 11.02
C PRO A 902 -18.64 -27.28 9.72
N LEU A 903 -18.81 -28.59 9.52
CA LEU A 903 -19.49 -29.14 8.37
C LEU A 903 -20.89 -29.64 8.76
N PRO A 904 -21.93 -29.42 7.93
CA PRO A 904 -23.24 -30.01 8.13
C PRO A 904 -23.16 -31.53 8.11
N ALA A 905 -23.82 -32.21 9.06
CA ALA A 905 -23.86 -33.68 9.13
C ALA A 905 -24.39 -34.31 7.83
N SER A 906 -25.30 -33.62 7.14
CA SER A 906 -25.86 -34.05 5.85
C SER A 906 -24.85 -34.20 4.73
N TRP A 907 -23.62 -33.63 4.88
CA TRP A 907 -22.57 -33.75 3.87
C TRP A 907 -21.77 -35.04 3.96
N GLY A 908 -21.86 -35.77 5.08
CA GLY A 908 -21.13 -37.04 5.27
C GLY A 908 -19.59 -36.89 5.26
N MET A 909 -19.05 -35.69 5.51
CA MET A 909 -17.62 -35.35 5.38
C MET A 909 -16.93 -35.15 6.74
N GLY A 910 -17.53 -35.63 7.84
CA GLY A 910 -17.07 -35.37 9.21
C GLY A 910 -17.72 -34.14 9.84
N SER A 911 -17.28 -33.78 11.07
CA SER A 911 -17.87 -32.66 11.82
C SER A 911 -17.25 -31.30 11.46
N HIS A 912 -16.01 -31.29 11.00
CA HIS A 912 -15.26 -30.09 10.68
C HIS A 912 -14.42 -30.28 9.40
N LEU A 913 -14.12 -29.19 8.74
CA LEU A 913 -13.30 -29.23 7.54
C LEU A 913 -11.87 -29.68 7.89
N VAL A 914 -11.33 -30.58 7.08
CA VAL A 914 -9.93 -31.00 7.06
C VAL A 914 -9.36 -30.68 5.70
N ILE A 915 -8.19 -30.10 5.64
CA ILE A 915 -7.46 -29.79 4.39
C ILE A 915 -6.17 -30.59 4.40
N LEU A 916 -5.92 -31.34 3.32
CA LEU A 916 -4.73 -32.16 3.18
C LEU A 916 -3.51 -31.31 2.83
N SER A 917 -2.32 -31.83 3.11
CA SER A 917 -1.04 -31.19 2.81
C SER A 917 -0.07 -32.15 2.13
N GLU A 918 0.87 -31.61 1.34
CA GLU A 918 1.89 -32.38 0.65
C GLU A 918 3.26 -32.02 1.22
N GLY A 919 4.02 -33.05 1.68
CA GLY A 919 5.37 -32.92 2.21
C GLY A 919 6.43 -32.97 1.14
N LYS A 920 7.54 -32.30 1.37
CA LYS A 920 8.76 -32.37 0.55
C LYS A 920 9.99 -32.15 1.43
N ALA A 921 11.10 -32.81 1.10
CA ALA A 921 12.35 -32.68 1.83
C ALA A 921 13.54 -32.59 0.88
N GLY A 922 14.66 -32.01 1.34
CA GLY A 922 15.89 -31.96 0.56
C GLY A 922 16.97 -31.08 1.18
N PRO A 923 18.24 -31.26 0.77
CA PRO A 923 19.39 -30.55 1.35
C PRO A 923 19.45 -29.08 0.95
N SER A 924 18.71 -28.65 -0.05
CA SER A 924 18.59 -27.25 -0.48
C SER A 924 17.15 -26.93 -0.83
N TRP A 925 16.76 -25.67 -0.76
CA TRP A 925 15.38 -25.24 -1.06
C TRP A 925 14.95 -25.59 -2.50
N GLY A 926 15.89 -25.45 -3.47
CA GLY A 926 15.64 -25.85 -4.85
C GLY A 926 15.67 -27.36 -5.11
N GLY A 927 16.27 -28.13 -4.21
CA GLY A 927 16.44 -29.59 -4.29
C GLY A 927 15.40 -30.41 -3.54
N MET A 928 14.41 -29.77 -2.89
CA MET A 928 13.32 -30.50 -2.20
C MET A 928 12.42 -31.22 -3.21
N LYS A 929 12.11 -32.47 -2.91
CA LYS A 929 11.24 -33.36 -3.71
C LYS A 929 10.14 -33.96 -2.84
#